data_36a9a41df2ed7db9513093dd0d13ca9f
#
_entry.id   36a9a41df2ed7db9513093dd0d13ca9f
#
_cell.length_a   1.000
_cell.length_b   1.000
_cell.length_c   1.000
_cell.angle_alpha   90.00
_cell.angle_beta   90.00
_cell.angle_gamma   90.00
#
_symmetry.space_group_name_H-M   'P 1'
#
loop_
_entity.id
_entity.type
_entity.pdbx_description
1 polymer ?
#
loop_
_entity_poly.entity_id
_entity_poly.type
_entity_poly.pdbx_seq_one_letter_code
_entity_poly.pdbx_strand_id
1 'polypeptide(L)'
;MLRCITLLAVLGLAGLAHATASHCAPQGDAPSLRLRPDGGPEGRGQRIVASDQHRGDLDARAYEWLGGTGYRMHAWSGPGDRSLLRGFAIVVDGALRPRREAESDTLRPWGHEVRHADGSIEALQLQAGHPAVSVCAEAGVGRRVAVVLMLGPDAQGHAFSASVPVRRAEADAALRRSVGAPAEVELVWIEPEVPTSTLAVHLAFGRTQDEANATLDALQREANHGFDGDLWAAGIERRRSALASLRLRTGDAVFDAAFPWAVASNATFRTDEFGPGLWAGLPWFRDNWGRDTFIALPGTHLVTGEFERAQAVIENFTRWQNRADGPEKGRVPNRVAAATDTLYNTVDGTPWLIRAAWETAQASGDVSGLPQLRRLLRDYVDGAEPHLDDEGLLRHAEADTWMDARIRGGRGWSPRGDRAIEIQALWHAVLVIGADLAAREGDDAEVSRYRAMAERTRTAVLSRFWNDGRLADRLLADGRVDTSLRANAWMAVSVPPLVERDPFLPREIEASVTRDTAAVLLLPRGPLSLAPDDARFHPTHVADAHHHKDAAYHNGTVWQWTAGPAITALARFQQQDTAYRVTRELARQILEDDAPGHLAELADATLDAAGRVRPSGTYAQSWSTAEFVRNAVQDYLGVRPRLLDGVVELHPALPAAWTDIDALLPLGDGEPLRFSVTQREGRQRWTFAARANPLRLALGGSLRAHGDGALTLGQRPVVVDVAIPASPAPWTLAAEPAPPPGGWPVRQGRDVLERFIESGGLDRHPQPTAAQLLAPSSAGKDMP
;
A
#
# COMPACT_ATOMS: atom_id res chain seq x y z
N MET A 1 36.04 -68.09 4.21
CA MET A 1 37.37 -67.83 3.64
C MET A 1 37.29 -66.48 2.93
N LEU A 2 37.67 -65.45 3.61
CA LEU A 2 38.96 -64.74 3.56
C LEU A 2 39.26 -64.18 2.14
N ARG A 3 39.22 -62.90 1.93
CA ARG A 3 40.26 -61.91 2.27
C ARG A 3 39.77 -60.46 2.13
N CYS A 4 40.00 -59.64 3.12
CA CYS A 4 40.07 -58.19 3.09
C CYS A 4 41.13 -57.70 2.12
N ILE A 5 40.82 -56.66 1.34
CA ILE A 5 41.83 -55.77 0.78
C ILE A 5 41.44 -54.36 1.19
N THR A 6 42.24 -53.81 2.05
CA THR A 6 42.26 -52.41 2.54
C THR A 6 42.83 -51.55 1.41
N LEU A 7 42.08 -50.57 0.92
CA LEU A 7 42.56 -49.49 0.06
C LEU A 7 42.50 -48.21 0.88
N LEU A 8 43.64 -47.76 1.38
CA LEU A 8 43.81 -46.39 1.90
C LEU A 8 43.74 -45.42 0.71
N ALA A 9 42.65 -44.66 0.64
CA ALA A 9 42.62 -43.43 -0.18
C ALA A 9 42.95 -42.27 0.75
N VAL A 10 44.10 -41.66 0.54
CA VAL A 10 44.48 -40.37 1.09
C VAL A 10 43.57 -39.35 0.44
N LEU A 11 42.50 -38.96 1.11
CA LEU A 11 41.69 -37.80 0.75
C LEU A 11 42.33 -36.60 1.44
N GLY A 12 42.88 -35.72 0.61
CA GLY A 12 43.34 -34.41 1.03
C GLY A 12 42.19 -33.65 1.68
N LEU A 13 42.37 -33.29 2.93
CA LEU A 13 41.57 -32.29 3.63
C LEU A 13 41.77 -30.93 2.95
N ALA A 14 41.04 -30.68 1.87
CA ALA A 14 40.68 -29.32 1.49
C ALA A 14 39.65 -28.84 2.51
N GLY A 15 40.10 -27.97 3.41
CA GLY A 15 39.22 -27.35 4.39
C GLY A 15 38.05 -26.63 3.70
N LEU A 16 36.89 -27.25 3.67
CA LEU A 16 35.64 -26.53 3.55
C LEU A 16 35.51 -25.70 4.82
N ALA A 17 35.96 -24.45 4.74
CA ALA A 17 35.53 -23.44 5.69
C ALA A 17 34.02 -23.41 5.58
N HIS A 18 33.31 -24.01 6.52
CA HIS A 18 31.93 -23.73 6.76
C HIS A 18 31.89 -22.22 7.07
N ALA A 19 31.43 -21.42 6.10
CA ALA A 19 31.08 -20.04 6.34
C ALA A 19 30.03 -20.09 7.46
N THR A 20 30.39 -19.72 8.67
CA THR A 20 29.45 -19.54 9.76
C THR A 20 28.40 -18.56 9.28
N ALA A 21 27.12 -18.93 9.38
CA ALA A 21 26.04 -18.05 8.97
C ALA A 21 26.17 -16.70 9.68
N SER A 22 26.08 -15.62 8.94
CA SER A 22 26.16 -14.27 9.49
C SER A 22 24.99 -14.03 10.46
N HIS A 23 25.29 -13.51 11.64
CA HIS A 23 24.29 -13.15 12.63
C HIS A 23 23.53 -11.88 12.22
N CYS A 24 24.25 -10.84 11.77
CA CYS A 24 23.68 -9.56 11.37
C CYS A 24 22.93 -9.63 10.03
N ALA A 25 23.34 -10.55 9.14
CA ALA A 25 22.76 -10.71 7.80
C ALA A 25 22.47 -12.19 7.50
N PRO A 26 21.50 -12.82 8.19
CA PRO A 26 21.22 -14.24 8.01
C PRO A 26 20.74 -14.52 6.59
N GLN A 27 21.36 -15.50 5.96
CA GLN A 27 21.00 -15.99 4.64
C GLN A 27 19.66 -16.75 4.72
N GLY A 28 18.83 -16.66 3.67
CA GLY A 28 17.56 -17.38 3.61
C GLY A 28 16.80 -17.04 2.32
N ASP A 29 15.69 -17.73 2.09
CA ASP A 29 14.83 -17.56 0.89
C ASP A 29 13.99 -16.26 0.89
N ALA A 30 14.21 -15.37 1.85
CA ALA A 30 13.47 -14.12 1.92
C ALA A 30 13.88 -13.16 0.79
N PRO A 31 12.95 -12.38 0.26
CA PRO A 31 13.24 -11.43 -0.80
C PRO A 31 14.29 -10.41 -0.38
N SER A 32 15.12 -10.00 -1.32
CA SER A 32 16.14 -8.97 -1.12
C SER A 32 16.18 -8.03 -2.31
N LEU A 33 16.39 -6.73 -2.05
CA LEU A 33 16.60 -5.72 -3.08
C LEU A 33 17.96 -5.09 -2.89
N ARG A 34 18.79 -5.13 -3.94
CA ARG A 34 20.04 -4.39 -3.96
C ARG A 34 19.75 -2.94 -4.26
N LEU A 35 20.14 -2.07 -3.35
CA LEU A 35 19.93 -0.63 -3.51
C LEU A 35 21.00 -0.02 -4.42
N ARG A 36 20.59 0.99 -5.18
CA ARG A 36 21.46 1.70 -6.12
C ARG A 36 21.78 3.08 -5.55
N PRO A 37 23.05 3.36 -5.26
CA PRO A 37 23.46 4.67 -4.73
C PRO A 37 23.29 5.82 -5.74
N ASP A 38 23.24 5.50 -7.03
CA ASP A 38 22.97 6.41 -8.15
C ASP A 38 21.52 6.34 -8.68
N GLY A 39 20.67 5.51 -8.05
CA GLY A 39 19.24 5.42 -8.34
C GLY A 39 18.44 6.59 -7.80
N GLY A 40 17.11 6.55 -7.99
CA GLY A 40 16.20 7.57 -7.51
C GLY A 40 16.26 8.88 -8.30
N PRO A 41 15.48 9.90 -7.87
CA PRO A 41 15.43 11.19 -8.54
C PRO A 41 16.80 11.88 -8.58
N GLU A 42 17.17 12.39 -9.75
CA GLU A 42 18.40 13.17 -9.95
C GLU A 42 19.69 12.42 -9.56
N GLY A 43 19.66 11.07 -9.50
CA GLY A 43 20.84 10.28 -9.13
C GLY A 43 21.26 10.40 -7.66
N ARG A 44 20.36 10.76 -6.77
CA ARG A 44 20.65 10.96 -5.33
C ARG A 44 20.63 9.68 -4.49
N GLY A 45 20.39 8.54 -5.10
CA GLY A 45 20.22 7.24 -4.43
C GLY A 45 18.74 6.92 -4.15
N GLN A 46 18.47 5.63 -3.95
CA GLN A 46 17.15 5.15 -3.59
C GLN A 46 16.88 5.35 -2.09
N ARG A 47 15.61 5.44 -1.72
CA ARG A 47 15.17 5.66 -0.34
C ARG A 47 14.78 4.35 0.34
N ILE A 48 15.01 4.25 1.64
CA ILE A 48 14.37 3.23 2.48
C ILE A 48 13.11 3.84 3.09
N VAL A 49 12.01 3.11 2.99
CA VAL A 49 10.79 3.40 3.73
C VAL A 49 10.46 2.19 4.59
N ALA A 50 10.43 2.37 5.90
CA ALA A 50 10.12 1.35 6.87
C ALA A 50 9.53 1.97 8.13
N SER A 51 8.81 1.20 8.94
CA SER A 51 8.26 1.66 10.21
C SER A 51 8.42 0.61 11.30
N ASP A 52 8.31 1.04 12.54
CA ASP A 52 8.19 0.16 13.70
C ASP A 52 6.76 -0.41 13.87
N GLN A 53 5.82 -0.03 12.99
CA GLN A 53 4.40 -0.44 13.05
C GLN A 53 3.68 0.04 14.33
N HIS A 54 4.24 0.98 15.04
CA HIS A 54 3.69 1.50 16.28
C HIS A 54 3.59 3.03 16.24
N ARG A 55 4.72 3.73 16.37
CA ARG A 55 4.76 5.20 16.48
C ARG A 55 5.89 5.88 15.72
N GLY A 56 6.71 5.16 15.02
CA GLY A 56 7.89 5.70 14.35
C GLY A 56 8.14 5.12 12.99
N ASP A 57 8.75 5.93 12.13
CA ASP A 57 9.17 5.54 10.80
C ASP A 57 10.63 5.93 10.53
N LEU A 58 11.25 5.24 9.59
CA LEU A 58 12.55 5.59 9.07
C LEU A 58 12.39 6.75 8.07
N ASP A 59 13.15 7.83 8.27
CA ASP A 59 13.14 8.96 7.33
C ASP A 59 13.72 8.51 5.98
N ALA A 60 12.90 8.63 4.95
CA ALA A 60 13.25 8.28 3.58
C ALA A 60 14.41 9.11 3.00
N ARG A 61 14.78 10.23 3.63
CA ARG A 61 15.99 11.01 3.28
C ARG A 61 17.29 10.40 3.78
N ALA A 62 17.24 9.24 4.40
CA ALA A 62 18.37 8.54 4.99
C ALA A 62 19.50 8.17 4.01
N TYR A 63 19.28 8.27 2.70
CA TYR A 63 20.31 8.00 1.67
C TYR A 63 21.15 9.21 1.27
N GLU A 64 20.82 10.40 1.73
CA GLU A 64 21.70 11.55 1.50
C GLU A 64 23.04 11.34 2.21
N TRP A 65 24.11 11.30 1.44
CA TRP A 65 25.47 11.23 1.96
C TRP A 65 25.78 12.54 2.69
N LEU A 66 25.95 12.47 3.99
CA LEU A 66 26.26 13.66 4.75
C LEU A 66 27.71 14.08 4.53
N GLY A 67 27.84 15.24 3.91
CA GLY A 67 29.00 16.13 4.02
C GLY A 67 30.37 15.52 3.85
N GLY A 68 30.61 14.65 2.87
CA GLY A 68 31.96 14.16 2.56
C GLY A 68 32.54 13.10 3.51
N THR A 69 31.88 12.79 4.64
CA THR A 69 32.34 11.75 5.59
C THR A 69 32.08 10.33 5.11
N GLY A 70 31.10 10.16 4.20
CA GLY A 70 30.71 8.87 3.67
C GLY A 70 29.89 8.01 4.63
N TYR A 71 29.31 8.59 5.69
CA TYR A 71 28.38 7.93 6.59
C TYR A 71 26.96 8.32 6.21
N ARG A 72 26.12 7.33 5.94
CA ARG A 72 24.69 7.53 5.77
C ARG A 72 24.04 7.66 7.14
N MET A 73 23.13 8.59 7.26
CA MET A 73 22.25 8.65 8.42
C MET A 73 20.92 8.01 8.09
N HIS A 74 20.51 7.10 8.94
CA HIS A 74 19.14 6.60 8.99
C HIS A 74 18.46 7.34 10.12
N ALA A 75 17.75 8.43 9.79
CA ALA A 75 16.97 9.13 10.79
C ALA A 75 15.70 8.32 11.05
N TRP A 76 15.48 7.94 12.30
CA TRP A 76 14.22 7.37 12.76
C TRP A 76 13.45 8.44 13.53
N SER A 77 12.24 8.76 13.06
CA SER A 77 11.36 9.77 13.64
C SER A 77 10.32 9.12 14.53
N GLY A 78 10.07 9.72 15.69
CA GLY A 78 8.97 9.37 16.57
C GLY A 78 7.75 10.27 16.37
N PRO A 79 6.72 10.13 17.24
CA PRO A 79 5.51 10.96 17.19
C PRO A 79 5.81 12.45 17.17
N GLY A 80 5.10 13.21 16.33
CA GLY A 80 5.28 14.65 16.19
C GLY A 80 6.62 15.06 15.57
N ASP A 81 7.16 14.27 14.66
CA ASP A 81 8.45 14.49 13.97
C ASP A 81 9.65 14.60 14.91
N ARG A 82 9.60 13.92 16.06
CA ARG A 82 10.70 13.86 17.01
C ARG A 82 11.93 13.21 16.39
N SER A 83 13.06 13.88 16.46
CA SER A 83 14.35 13.38 16.01
C SER A 83 14.98 12.47 17.06
N LEU A 84 14.83 11.15 16.90
CA LEU A 84 15.26 10.15 17.88
C LEU A 84 16.62 9.54 17.56
N LEU A 85 16.76 8.90 16.41
CA LEU A 85 18.04 8.39 15.91
C LEU A 85 18.40 9.13 14.63
N ARG A 86 19.56 9.79 14.64
CA ARG A 86 20.09 10.50 13.46
C ARG A 86 20.97 9.62 12.60
N GLY A 87 21.45 8.49 13.13
CA GLY A 87 22.26 7.55 12.41
C GLY A 87 23.14 6.73 13.34
N PHE A 88 23.96 5.89 12.72
CA PHE A 88 24.95 5.10 13.40
C PHE A 88 26.15 4.84 12.48
N ALA A 89 27.24 4.40 13.04
CA ALA A 89 28.40 3.91 12.30
C ALA A 89 28.98 2.70 13.01
N ILE A 90 29.60 1.78 12.26
CA ILE A 90 30.35 0.67 12.83
C ILE A 90 31.86 0.97 12.82
N VAL A 91 32.52 0.44 13.81
CA VAL A 91 33.97 0.51 13.98
C VAL A 91 34.52 -0.89 14.01
N VAL A 92 35.53 -1.17 13.21
CA VAL A 92 36.18 -2.47 13.17
C VAL A 92 37.69 -2.26 13.41
N ASP A 93 38.23 -2.90 14.47
CA ASP A 93 39.65 -2.76 14.91
C ASP A 93 40.04 -1.28 15.13
N GLY A 94 39.13 -0.47 15.69
CA GLY A 94 39.37 0.94 15.96
C GLY A 94 39.19 1.87 14.76
N ALA A 95 38.87 1.36 13.57
CA ALA A 95 38.64 2.17 12.37
C ALA A 95 37.16 2.20 11.95
N LEU A 96 36.63 3.39 11.73
CA LEU A 96 35.28 3.61 11.18
C LEU A 96 35.18 3.00 9.77
N ARG A 97 33.98 2.48 9.44
CA ARG A 97 33.66 1.96 8.11
C ARG A 97 32.77 2.92 7.35
N PRO A 98 33.28 3.67 6.36
CA PRO A 98 32.47 4.60 5.57
C PRO A 98 31.61 3.82 4.56
N ARG A 99 30.28 4.09 4.55
CA ARG A 99 29.34 3.41 3.67
C ARG A 99 29.53 3.68 2.18
N ARG A 100 30.18 4.81 1.82
CA ARG A 100 30.57 5.09 0.42
C ARG A 100 31.53 4.03 -0.15
N GLU A 101 32.22 3.29 0.71
CA GLU A 101 33.17 2.24 0.35
C GLU A 101 32.54 0.85 0.48
N ALA A 102 31.20 0.79 0.63
CA ALA A 102 30.48 -0.47 0.74
C ALA A 102 30.48 -1.22 -0.59
N GLU A 103 30.66 -2.53 -0.51
CA GLU A 103 30.57 -3.45 -1.65
C GLU A 103 29.12 -3.69 -2.07
N SER A 104 28.23 -3.80 -1.10
CA SER A 104 26.79 -3.97 -1.34
C SER A 104 25.92 -3.29 -0.30
N ASP A 105 24.74 -2.93 -0.73
CA ASP A 105 23.73 -2.24 0.01
C ASP A 105 22.39 -2.94 -0.29
N THR A 106 21.81 -3.61 0.71
CA THR A 106 20.73 -4.56 0.51
C THR A 106 19.58 -4.28 1.47
N LEU A 107 18.39 -4.09 0.92
CA LEU A 107 17.15 -4.03 1.67
C LEU A 107 16.55 -5.44 1.85
N ARG A 108 16.07 -5.73 3.05
CA ARG A 108 15.35 -6.94 3.45
C ARG A 108 14.01 -6.56 4.04
N PRO A 109 13.00 -7.44 4.05
CA PRO A 109 11.72 -7.16 4.71
C PRO A 109 11.84 -6.78 6.18
N TRP A 110 12.88 -7.23 6.85
CA TRP A 110 13.13 -6.95 8.27
C TRP A 110 14.11 -5.80 8.51
N GLY A 111 14.86 -5.31 7.50
CA GLY A 111 15.84 -4.25 7.72
C GLY A 111 16.73 -3.98 6.55
N HIS A 112 17.79 -3.27 6.83
CA HIS A 112 18.78 -2.80 5.86
C HIS A 112 20.16 -3.34 6.22
N GLU A 113 20.88 -3.91 5.26
CA GLU A 113 22.21 -4.51 5.39
C GLU A 113 23.20 -3.80 4.47
N VAL A 114 24.35 -3.44 5.00
CA VAL A 114 25.48 -2.93 4.23
C VAL A 114 26.70 -3.83 4.47
N ARG A 115 27.31 -4.30 3.40
CA ARG A 115 28.53 -5.11 3.43
C ARG A 115 29.69 -4.29 2.89
N HIS A 116 30.74 -4.20 3.67
CA HIS A 116 31.98 -3.50 3.32
C HIS A 116 32.97 -4.43 2.62
N ALA A 117 33.92 -3.85 1.88
CA ALA A 117 34.92 -4.58 1.10
C ALA A 117 35.85 -5.49 1.96
N ASP A 118 35.98 -5.20 3.26
CA ASP A 118 36.73 -6.03 4.20
C ASP A 118 35.89 -7.19 4.80
N GLY A 119 34.67 -7.38 4.28
CA GLY A 119 33.72 -8.40 4.72
C GLY A 119 32.98 -8.05 5.99
N SER A 120 33.20 -6.87 6.60
CA SER A 120 32.38 -6.43 7.72
C SER A 120 30.98 -6.04 7.29
N ILE A 121 30.03 -6.20 8.21
CA ILE A 121 28.60 -5.98 7.96
C ILE A 121 28.07 -5.01 9.01
N GLU A 122 27.26 -4.06 8.56
CA GLU A 122 26.37 -3.31 9.43
C GLU A 122 24.93 -3.55 9.00
N ALA A 123 24.03 -3.64 9.96
CA ALA A 123 22.61 -3.81 9.68
C ALA A 123 21.75 -3.01 10.66
N LEU A 124 20.56 -2.62 10.19
CA LEU A 124 19.57 -1.88 10.95
C LEU A 124 18.21 -2.57 10.78
N GLN A 125 17.45 -2.70 11.87
CA GLN A 125 16.04 -3.09 11.83
C GLN A 125 15.19 -2.25 12.79
N LEU A 126 13.96 -1.92 12.36
CA LEU A 126 12.93 -1.37 13.24
C LEU A 126 12.15 -2.53 13.89
N GLN A 127 11.94 -2.46 15.20
CA GLN A 127 11.27 -3.50 15.97
C GLN A 127 9.75 -3.39 15.80
N ALA A 128 9.14 -4.32 15.05
CA ALA A 128 7.72 -4.28 14.74
C ALA A 128 6.86 -4.32 16.02
N GLY A 129 5.93 -3.37 16.16
CA GLY A 129 5.03 -3.25 17.29
C GLY A 129 5.63 -2.50 18.50
N HIS A 130 6.88 -2.05 18.42
CA HIS A 130 7.57 -1.39 19.52
C HIS A 130 8.32 -0.14 19.05
N PRO A 131 8.30 0.97 19.80
CA PRO A 131 9.07 2.17 19.48
C PRO A 131 10.58 1.92 19.74
N ALA A 132 11.16 1.02 18.93
CA ALA A 132 12.53 0.57 19.11
C ALA A 132 13.22 0.24 17.76
N VAL A 133 14.55 0.38 17.79
CA VAL A 133 15.42 0.10 16.66
C VAL A 133 16.60 -0.75 17.14
N SER A 134 17.08 -1.64 16.27
CA SER A 134 18.26 -2.44 16.52
C SER A 134 19.32 -2.21 15.46
N VAL A 135 20.56 -2.13 15.89
CA VAL A 135 21.75 -2.00 15.04
C VAL A 135 22.66 -3.19 15.29
N CYS A 136 23.17 -3.80 14.23
CA CYS A 136 24.09 -4.93 14.32
C CYS A 136 25.38 -4.65 13.54
N ALA A 137 26.53 -4.95 14.17
CA ALA A 137 27.85 -4.88 13.59
C ALA A 137 28.51 -6.26 13.63
N GLU A 138 29.06 -6.71 12.51
CA GLU A 138 29.73 -7.98 12.39
C GLU A 138 31.03 -7.84 11.57
N ALA A 139 32.05 -8.56 11.95
CA ALA A 139 33.34 -8.64 11.22
C ALA A 139 33.88 -10.08 11.23
N GLY A 140 34.92 -10.32 10.47
CA GLY A 140 35.58 -11.64 10.46
C GLY A 140 36.06 -12.08 11.85
N VAL A 141 36.16 -13.39 12.06
CA VAL A 141 36.57 -13.99 13.33
C VAL A 141 37.92 -13.40 13.80
N GLY A 142 37.99 -13.04 15.07
CA GLY A 142 39.18 -12.45 15.69
C GLY A 142 39.29 -10.93 15.56
N ARG A 143 38.43 -10.29 14.81
CA ARG A 143 38.32 -8.83 14.72
C ARG A 143 37.46 -8.27 15.86
N ARG A 144 37.56 -6.98 16.13
CA ARG A 144 36.82 -6.28 17.18
C ARG A 144 35.83 -5.31 16.55
N VAL A 145 34.57 -5.36 17.02
CA VAL A 145 33.57 -4.42 16.57
C VAL A 145 33.12 -3.48 17.69
N ALA A 146 32.77 -2.26 17.33
CA ALA A 146 32.05 -1.30 18.17
C ALA A 146 31.03 -0.55 17.33
N VAL A 147 30.06 0.11 17.98
CA VAL A 147 29.00 0.89 17.35
C VAL A 147 29.05 2.31 17.88
N VAL A 148 28.90 3.28 17.00
CA VAL A 148 28.69 4.69 17.34
C VAL A 148 27.25 5.02 17.02
N LEU A 149 26.46 5.41 18.02
CA LEU A 149 25.09 5.88 17.85
C LEU A 149 25.05 7.40 17.80
N MET A 150 24.19 7.93 16.96
CA MET A 150 23.95 9.36 16.79
C MET A 150 22.51 9.65 17.25
N LEU A 151 22.36 9.97 18.55
CA LEU A 151 21.03 10.25 19.14
C LEU A 151 20.63 11.68 18.83
N GLY A 152 19.39 11.86 18.39
CA GLY A 152 18.84 13.16 18.12
C GLY A 152 18.44 13.93 19.38
N PRO A 153 18.19 15.24 19.30
CA PRO A 153 17.87 16.10 20.45
C PRO A 153 16.61 15.68 21.20
N ASP A 154 15.71 14.95 20.57
CA ASP A 154 14.45 14.51 21.18
C ASP A 154 14.52 13.14 21.83
N ALA A 155 15.68 12.50 21.85
CA ALA A 155 15.93 11.16 22.40
C ALA A 155 16.12 11.16 23.94
N GLN A 156 15.44 12.05 24.68
CA GLN A 156 15.62 12.20 26.13
C GLN A 156 15.18 11.00 26.93
N GLY A 157 14.13 10.29 26.50
CA GLY A 157 13.70 9.04 27.11
C GLY A 157 14.14 7.85 26.25
N HIS A 158 15.38 7.36 26.45
CA HIS A 158 15.86 6.19 25.73
C HIS A 158 16.50 5.17 26.68
N ALA A 159 16.32 3.90 26.33
CA ALA A 159 16.96 2.79 26.98
C ALA A 159 17.67 1.91 25.94
N PHE A 160 18.73 1.25 26.32
CA PHE A 160 19.39 0.32 25.41
C PHE A 160 19.83 -0.96 26.12
N SER A 161 19.90 -2.03 25.35
CA SER A 161 20.56 -3.27 25.69
C SER A 161 21.49 -3.70 24.55
N ALA A 162 22.37 -4.64 24.84
CA ALA A 162 23.27 -5.19 23.82
C ALA A 162 23.36 -6.72 23.96
N SER A 163 23.71 -7.39 22.88
CA SER A 163 23.84 -8.85 22.82
C SER A 163 24.95 -9.42 23.73
N VAL A 164 25.86 -8.55 24.18
CA VAL A 164 26.97 -8.87 25.09
C VAL A 164 27.15 -7.71 26.08
N PRO A 165 27.82 -7.92 27.24
CA PRO A 165 28.19 -6.84 28.15
C PRO A 165 29.05 -5.79 27.43
N VAL A 166 28.68 -4.52 27.57
CA VAL A 166 29.28 -3.38 26.84
C VAL A 166 29.69 -2.25 27.78
N ARG A 167 30.73 -1.52 27.37
CA ARG A 167 31.07 -0.20 27.93
C ARG A 167 30.48 0.90 27.06
N ARG A 168 30.02 1.95 27.71
CA ARG A 168 29.62 3.21 27.06
C ARG A 168 30.66 4.27 27.34
N ALA A 169 30.96 5.05 26.32
CA ALA A 169 31.74 6.26 26.46
C ALA A 169 31.12 7.39 25.62
N GLU A 170 31.26 8.61 26.09
CA GLU A 170 30.96 9.77 25.28
C GLU A 170 32.04 9.90 24.17
N ALA A 171 31.58 10.16 22.95
CA ALA A 171 32.48 10.27 21.82
C ALA A 171 33.25 11.60 21.86
N ASP A 172 34.53 11.53 21.57
CA ASP A 172 35.41 12.71 21.54
C ASP A 172 35.14 13.60 20.31
N ALA A 173 35.73 14.82 20.34
CA ALA A 173 35.56 15.78 19.25
C ALA A 173 36.17 15.31 17.91
N ALA A 174 37.13 14.39 17.93
CA ALA A 174 37.73 13.84 16.71
C ALA A 174 36.74 12.88 16.04
N LEU A 175 36.10 11.99 16.80
CA LEU A 175 35.09 11.08 16.31
C LEU A 175 33.88 11.87 15.76
N ARG A 176 33.42 12.93 16.47
CA ARG A 176 32.35 13.80 16.00
C ARG A 176 32.66 14.39 14.61
N ARG A 177 33.89 14.89 14.41
CA ARG A 177 34.29 15.39 13.09
C ARG A 177 34.34 14.29 12.05
N SER A 178 34.82 13.11 12.42
CA SER A 178 34.98 11.97 11.51
C SER A 178 33.61 11.46 10.98
N VAL A 179 32.59 11.44 11.83
CA VAL A 179 31.23 11.05 11.42
C VAL A 179 30.38 12.21 10.91
N GLY A 180 30.89 13.45 10.98
CA GLY A 180 30.17 14.65 10.52
C GLY A 180 28.92 14.97 11.34
N ALA A 181 28.88 14.60 12.62
CA ALA A 181 27.71 14.79 13.45
C ALA A 181 27.53 16.25 13.84
N PRO A 182 26.32 16.84 13.69
CA PRO A 182 25.97 18.16 14.19
C PRO A 182 26.17 18.30 15.71
N ALA A 183 26.28 19.52 16.19
CA ALA A 183 26.56 19.78 17.62
C ALA A 183 25.44 19.29 18.56
N GLU A 184 24.18 19.39 18.09
CA GLU A 184 22.99 18.99 18.81
C GLU A 184 22.78 17.47 18.92
N VAL A 185 23.55 16.67 18.20
CA VAL A 185 23.47 15.21 18.21
C VAL A 185 24.36 14.66 19.32
N GLU A 186 23.81 13.82 20.19
CA GLU A 186 24.59 13.07 21.16
C GLU A 186 25.27 11.88 20.46
N LEU A 187 26.58 11.75 20.64
CA LEU A 187 27.34 10.60 20.16
C LEU A 187 27.63 9.63 21.29
N VAL A 188 27.18 8.40 21.16
CA VAL A 188 27.42 7.34 22.14
C VAL A 188 28.29 6.26 21.50
N TRP A 189 29.49 6.08 22.04
CA TRP A 189 30.38 4.96 21.71
C TRP A 189 29.98 3.73 22.53
N ILE A 190 29.75 2.60 21.88
CA ILE A 190 29.40 1.32 22.51
C ILE A 190 30.39 0.27 22.06
N GLU A 191 31.11 -0.29 22.99
CA GLU A 191 32.08 -1.38 22.73
C GLU A 191 31.89 -2.55 23.69
N PRO A 192 32.08 -3.79 23.24
CA PRO A 192 32.05 -4.96 24.11
C PRO A 192 33.11 -4.89 25.20
N GLU A 193 32.76 -5.29 26.44
CA GLU A 193 33.76 -5.42 27.54
C GLU A 193 34.84 -6.45 27.21
N VAL A 194 34.44 -7.55 26.57
CA VAL A 194 35.32 -8.54 25.99
C VAL A 194 35.27 -8.43 24.48
N PRO A 195 36.40 -8.22 23.80
CA PRO A 195 36.41 -8.08 22.35
C PRO A 195 35.69 -9.22 21.64
N THR A 196 34.74 -8.86 20.76
CA THR A 196 33.97 -9.80 19.95
C THR A 196 33.88 -9.32 18.50
N SER A 197 33.65 -10.24 17.59
CA SER A 197 33.43 -9.94 16.17
C SER A 197 31.99 -9.64 15.80
N THR A 198 31.07 -9.72 16.76
CA THR A 198 29.64 -9.45 16.54
C THR A 198 29.05 -8.69 17.72
N LEU A 199 28.31 -7.62 17.42
CA LEU A 199 27.62 -6.79 18.44
C LEU A 199 26.28 -6.34 17.89
N ALA A 200 25.20 -6.72 18.54
CA ALA A 200 23.88 -6.13 18.34
C ALA A 200 23.55 -5.17 19.48
N VAL A 201 23.05 -3.99 19.15
CA VAL A 201 22.62 -2.96 20.11
C VAL A 201 21.15 -2.64 19.83
N HIS A 202 20.33 -2.67 20.88
CA HIS A 202 18.88 -2.46 20.81
C HIS A 202 18.54 -1.19 21.58
N LEU A 203 17.86 -0.25 20.91
CA LEU A 203 17.42 1.02 21.49
C LEU A 203 15.90 1.07 21.51
N ALA A 204 15.34 1.36 22.67
CA ALA A 204 13.94 1.69 22.84
C ALA A 204 13.80 3.18 23.21
N PHE A 205 12.71 3.78 22.80
CA PHE A 205 12.41 5.17 23.06
C PHE A 205 11.04 5.29 23.71
N GLY A 206 10.90 6.31 24.56
CA GLY A 206 9.68 6.65 25.26
C GLY A 206 9.63 8.16 25.51
N ARG A 207 8.55 8.64 26.08
CA ARG A 207 8.46 10.00 26.61
C ARG A 207 9.23 10.15 27.91
N THR A 208 9.40 9.04 28.62
CA THR A 208 10.17 8.94 29.85
C THR A 208 11.15 7.75 29.78
N GLN A 209 12.14 7.75 30.64
CA GLN A 209 13.08 6.65 30.79
C GLN A 209 12.35 5.33 31.16
N ASP A 210 11.31 5.42 32.01
CA ASP A 210 10.54 4.23 32.42
C ASP A 210 9.76 3.62 31.26
N GLU A 211 9.16 4.43 30.37
CA GLU A 211 8.52 3.95 29.14
C GLU A 211 9.52 3.24 28.22
N ALA A 212 10.71 3.81 28.04
CA ALA A 212 11.76 3.19 27.22
C ALA A 212 12.26 1.85 27.83
N ASN A 213 12.46 1.80 29.15
CA ASN A 213 12.82 0.57 29.86
C ASN A 213 11.72 -0.50 29.71
N ALA A 214 10.44 -0.13 29.89
CA ALA A 214 9.33 -1.04 29.74
C ALA A 214 9.26 -1.64 28.31
N THR A 215 9.59 -0.85 27.30
CA THR A 215 9.68 -1.30 25.90
C THR A 215 10.78 -2.35 25.73
N LEU A 216 11.99 -2.10 26.26
CA LEU A 216 13.07 -3.10 26.21
C LEU A 216 12.72 -4.38 26.93
N ASP A 217 12.09 -4.27 28.11
CA ASP A 217 11.64 -5.43 28.89
C ASP A 217 10.60 -6.25 28.13
N ALA A 218 9.70 -5.59 27.37
CA ALA A 218 8.72 -6.27 26.52
C ALA A 218 9.43 -7.04 25.39
N LEU A 219 10.33 -6.39 24.68
CA LEU A 219 11.14 -7.02 23.63
C LEU A 219 11.93 -8.21 24.15
N GLN A 220 12.56 -8.07 25.34
CA GLN A 220 13.33 -9.16 25.94
C GLN A 220 12.44 -10.35 26.35
N ARG A 221 11.25 -10.09 26.86
CA ARG A 221 10.28 -11.17 27.16
C ARG A 221 9.90 -11.94 25.90
N GLU A 222 9.63 -11.23 24.80
CA GLU A 222 9.30 -11.85 23.52
C GLU A 222 10.47 -12.69 22.98
N ALA A 223 11.70 -12.17 23.04
CA ALA A 223 12.89 -12.89 22.59
C ALA A 223 13.16 -14.15 23.42
N ASN A 224 12.87 -14.12 24.72
CA ASN A 224 13.00 -15.29 25.59
C ASN A 224 11.99 -16.40 25.25
N HIS A 225 10.90 -16.10 24.52
CA HIS A 225 9.88 -17.06 24.09
C HIS A 225 10.18 -17.66 22.71
N GLY A 226 11.35 -18.25 22.51
CA GLY A 226 11.69 -19.00 21.31
C GLY A 226 12.95 -18.57 20.55
N PHE A 227 13.68 -17.58 21.10
CA PHE A 227 14.91 -17.05 20.47
C PHE A 227 16.10 -16.99 21.44
N ASP A 228 16.05 -17.74 22.55
CA ASP A 228 17.10 -17.79 23.58
C ASP A 228 17.56 -16.39 24.04
N GLY A 229 16.64 -15.41 24.05
CA GLY A 229 16.91 -14.02 24.41
C GLY A 229 17.55 -13.17 23.29
N ASP A 230 17.70 -13.71 22.09
CA ASP A 230 18.24 -12.98 20.94
C ASP A 230 17.19 -12.03 20.33
N LEU A 231 17.26 -10.75 20.68
CA LEU A 231 16.34 -9.72 20.17
C LEU A 231 16.52 -9.47 18.68
N TRP A 232 17.73 -9.64 18.14
CA TRP A 232 17.98 -9.47 16.71
C TRP A 232 17.25 -10.54 15.90
N ALA A 233 17.44 -11.80 16.27
CA ALA A 233 16.76 -12.93 15.64
C ALA A 233 15.24 -12.86 15.79
N ALA A 234 14.74 -12.49 16.97
CA ALA A 234 13.30 -12.31 17.22
C ALA A 234 12.70 -11.22 16.33
N GLY A 235 13.40 -10.10 16.13
CA GLY A 235 12.96 -9.02 15.25
C GLY A 235 12.87 -9.43 13.78
N ILE A 236 13.81 -10.24 13.29
CA ILE A 236 13.79 -10.82 11.94
C ILE A 236 12.56 -11.72 11.78
N GLU A 237 12.33 -12.61 12.73
CA GLU A 237 11.26 -13.60 12.62
C GLU A 237 9.87 -12.97 12.68
N ARG A 238 9.67 -11.95 13.49
CA ARG A 238 8.40 -11.17 13.47
C ARG A 238 8.04 -10.64 12.09
N ARG A 239 9.05 -10.19 11.32
CA ARG A 239 8.83 -9.70 9.94
C ARG A 239 8.69 -10.83 8.95
N ARG A 240 9.40 -11.93 9.15
CA ARG A 240 9.36 -13.10 8.26
C ARG A 240 8.06 -13.87 8.36
N SER A 241 7.52 -14.05 9.55
CA SER A 241 6.26 -14.77 9.78
C SER A 241 5.08 -14.10 9.09
N ALA A 242 5.07 -12.77 9.02
CA ALA A 242 4.03 -12.02 8.28
C ALA A 242 4.02 -12.33 6.77
N LEU A 243 5.13 -12.79 6.20
CA LEU A 243 5.23 -13.19 4.78
C LEU A 243 4.80 -14.64 4.53
N ALA A 244 4.68 -15.46 5.57
CA ALA A 244 4.43 -16.89 5.40
C ALA A 244 2.95 -17.20 5.13
N SER A 245 2.03 -16.31 5.50
CA SER A 245 0.58 -16.52 5.39
C SER A 245 0.06 -16.45 3.95
N LEU A 246 0.66 -15.62 3.10
CA LEU A 246 0.30 -15.43 1.71
C LEU A 246 1.49 -15.72 0.81
N ARG A 247 1.37 -16.72 -0.06
CA ARG A 247 2.40 -17.03 -1.05
C ARG A 247 1.79 -17.17 -2.44
N LEU A 248 2.42 -16.53 -3.41
CA LEU A 248 2.09 -16.64 -4.81
C LEU A 248 3.38 -16.62 -5.63
N ARG A 249 3.54 -17.64 -6.47
CA ARG A 249 4.54 -17.70 -7.55
C ARG A 249 3.81 -17.94 -8.84
N THR A 250 4.28 -17.39 -9.95
CA THR A 250 3.55 -17.35 -11.21
C THR A 250 4.37 -17.82 -12.41
N GLY A 251 5.70 -17.90 -12.24
CA GLY A 251 6.66 -18.13 -13.32
C GLY A 251 7.11 -16.85 -14.04
N ASP A 252 6.49 -15.68 -13.79
CA ASP A 252 7.04 -14.38 -14.22
C ASP A 252 8.02 -13.85 -13.17
N ALA A 253 9.30 -13.84 -13.50
CA ALA A 253 10.36 -13.50 -12.56
C ALA A 253 10.26 -12.08 -11.98
N VAL A 254 9.73 -11.11 -12.75
CA VAL A 254 9.55 -9.72 -12.29
C VAL A 254 8.43 -9.66 -11.26
N PHE A 255 7.29 -10.29 -11.56
CA PHE A 255 6.18 -10.35 -10.62
C PHE A 255 6.53 -11.15 -9.37
N ASP A 256 7.16 -12.31 -9.54
CA ASP A 256 7.55 -13.21 -8.43
C ASP A 256 8.58 -12.57 -7.49
N ALA A 257 9.40 -11.62 -7.99
CA ALA A 257 10.29 -10.81 -7.17
C ALA A 257 9.53 -9.67 -6.46
N ALA A 258 8.59 -9.00 -7.12
CA ALA A 258 7.90 -7.82 -6.59
C ALA A 258 6.80 -8.17 -5.59
N PHE A 259 6.04 -9.25 -5.82
CA PHE A 259 4.86 -9.58 -5.03
C PHE A 259 5.16 -9.79 -3.53
N PRO A 260 6.18 -10.59 -3.12
CA PRO A 260 6.51 -10.73 -1.70
C PRO A 260 7.00 -9.42 -1.09
N TRP A 261 7.64 -8.53 -1.88
CA TRP A 261 7.98 -7.19 -1.42
C TRP A 261 6.75 -6.33 -1.16
N ALA A 262 5.77 -6.31 -2.06
CA ALA A 262 4.52 -5.58 -1.87
C ALA A 262 3.77 -6.07 -0.61
N VAL A 263 3.74 -7.38 -0.36
CA VAL A 263 3.16 -7.97 0.87
C VAL A 263 3.91 -7.50 2.11
N ALA A 264 5.25 -7.52 2.09
CA ALA A 264 6.07 -7.02 3.20
C ALA A 264 5.85 -5.52 3.46
N SER A 265 5.81 -4.75 2.39
CA SER A 265 5.65 -3.29 2.43
C SER A 265 4.29 -2.86 2.97
N ASN A 266 3.23 -3.62 2.71
CA ASN A 266 1.91 -3.37 3.29
C ASN A 266 1.94 -3.39 4.83
N ALA A 267 2.79 -4.21 5.44
CA ALA A 267 2.97 -4.22 6.89
C ALA A 267 3.63 -2.94 7.43
N THR A 268 4.36 -2.20 6.60
CA THR A 268 5.00 -0.93 6.99
C THR A 268 4.00 0.17 7.36
N PHE A 269 2.80 0.14 6.77
CA PHE A 269 1.77 1.16 7.02
C PHE A 269 0.94 0.91 8.28
N ARG A 270 1.09 -0.23 8.94
CA ARG A 270 0.33 -0.54 10.17
C ARG A 270 0.74 0.40 11.28
N THR A 271 -0.24 0.85 12.04
CA THR A 271 -0.04 1.71 13.20
C THR A 271 -1.08 1.45 14.27
N ASP A 272 -0.71 1.71 15.53
CA ASP A 272 -1.61 1.76 16.68
C ASP A 272 -1.61 3.13 17.36
N GLU A 273 -0.97 4.15 16.75
CA GLU A 273 -0.77 5.48 17.34
C GLU A 273 -2.10 6.15 17.69
N PHE A 274 -3.08 6.07 16.81
CA PHE A 274 -4.44 6.60 17.02
C PHE A 274 -5.49 5.47 17.08
N GLY A 275 -5.12 4.35 17.67
CA GLY A 275 -5.81 3.08 17.61
C GLY A 275 -5.45 2.32 16.32
N PRO A 276 -5.91 1.04 16.21
CA PRO A 276 -5.63 0.22 15.03
C PRO A 276 -5.99 0.94 13.73
N GLY A 277 -5.04 1.04 12.79
CA GLY A 277 -5.20 1.76 11.54
C GLY A 277 -4.07 1.52 10.55
N LEU A 278 -4.12 2.26 9.46
CA LEU A 278 -3.05 2.32 8.46
C LEU A 278 -2.68 3.79 8.23
N TRP A 279 -1.40 4.08 8.24
CA TRP A 279 -0.91 5.34 7.69
C TRP A 279 -1.18 5.39 6.19
N ALA A 280 -1.69 6.49 5.69
CA ALA A 280 -2.00 6.65 4.27
C ALA A 280 -0.73 6.58 3.43
N GLY A 281 0.31 7.31 3.83
CA GLY A 281 1.57 7.32 3.10
C GLY A 281 2.75 7.86 3.91
N LEU A 282 3.92 7.30 3.67
CA LEU A 282 5.15 7.66 4.36
C LEU A 282 6.06 8.52 3.45
N PRO A 283 6.76 9.51 4.04
CA PRO A 283 6.90 9.76 5.47
C PRO A 283 5.89 10.78 6.06
N TRP A 284 5.05 11.47 5.30
CA TRP A 284 4.31 12.62 5.85
C TRP A 284 2.81 12.45 6.06
N PHE A 285 2.14 11.43 5.50
CA PHE A 285 0.74 11.12 5.80
C PHE A 285 0.62 10.05 6.89
N ARG A 286 1.10 10.36 8.09
CA ARG A 286 1.16 9.45 9.25
C ARG A 286 -0.06 9.51 10.17
N ASP A 287 -1.14 10.12 9.76
CA ASP A 287 -2.43 10.02 10.46
C ASP A 287 -3.22 8.80 9.98
N ASN A 288 -4.22 8.39 10.75
CA ASN A 288 -5.19 7.39 10.29
C ASN A 288 -6.16 8.04 9.31
N TRP A 289 -5.84 8.00 8.03
CA TRP A 289 -6.73 8.46 6.97
C TRP A 289 -7.72 7.35 6.61
N GLY A 290 -9.04 7.63 6.83
CA GLY A 290 -10.10 6.64 6.69
C GLY A 290 -10.25 6.12 5.26
N ARG A 291 -10.38 7.01 4.27
CA ARG A 291 -10.49 6.60 2.86
C ARG A 291 -9.34 5.69 2.44
N ASP A 292 -8.11 6.11 2.69
CA ASP A 292 -6.90 5.37 2.35
C ASP A 292 -6.87 4.01 3.05
N THR A 293 -7.17 4.00 4.35
CA THR A 293 -7.25 2.78 5.16
C THR A 293 -8.26 1.79 4.59
N PHE A 294 -9.47 2.24 4.24
CA PHE A 294 -10.54 1.34 3.81
C PHE A 294 -10.33 0.80 2.40
N ILE A 295 -9.76 1.59 1.51
CA ILE A 295 -9.35 1.12 0.18
C ILE A 295 -8.19 0.14 0.29
N ALA A 296 -7.20 0.40 1.16
CA ALA A 296 -6.04 -0.46 1.36
C ALA A 296 -6.36 -1.76 2.12
N LEU A 297 -7.40 -1.78 2.96
CA LEU A 297 -7.68 -2.88 3.90
C LEU A 297 -7.79 -4.27 3.23
N PRO A 298 -8.47 -4.45 2.07
CA PRO A 298 -8.49 -5.75 1.41
C PRO A 298 -7.11 -6.27 1.03
N GLY A 299 -6.23 -5.43 0.49
CA GLY A 299 -4.88 -5.81 0.06
C GLY A 299 -3.87 -5.95 1.19
N THR A 300 -4.08 -5.24 2.31
CA THR A 300 -3.17 -5.27 3.46
C THR A 300 -3.51 -6.35 4.48
N HIS A 301 -4.80 -6.61 4.72
CA HIS A 301 -5.27 -7.48 5.79
C HIS A 301 -6.08 -8.69 5.31
N LEU A 302 -7.04 -8.53 4.37
CA LEU A 302 -7.94 -9.62 4.02
C LEU A 302 -7.22 -10.72 3.24
N VAL A 303 -6.49 -10.37 2.17
CA VAL A 303 -5.77 -11.36 1.36
C VAL A 303 -4.55 -11.95 2.08
N THR A 304 -4.07 -11.32 3.16
CA THR A 304 -2.99 -11.81 4.01
C THR A 304 -3.50 -12.61 5.21
N GLY A 305 -4.82 -12.67 5.44
CA GLY A 305 -5.45 -13.46 6.50
C GLY A 305 -5.46 -12.79 7.88
N GLU A 306 -5.24 -11.49 7.95
CA GLU A 306 -5.20 -10.74 9.21
C GLU A 306 -6.59 -10.20 9.59
N PHE A 307 -7.58 -11.10 9.66
CA PHE A 307 -8.99 -10.76 9.82
C PHE A 307 -9.28 -10.06 11.15
N GLU A 308 -8.65 -10.50 12.25
CA GLU A 308 -8.82 -9.87 13.56
C GLU A 308 -8.32 -8.42 13.55
N ARG A 309 -7.18 -8.16 12.88
CA ARG A 309 -6.68 -6.80 12.75
C ARG A 309 -7.56 -5.94 11.84
N ALA A 310 -8.07 -6.50 10.76
CA ALA A 310 -9.06 -5.83 9.90
C ALA A 310 -10.30 -5.41 10.71
N GLN A 311 -10.83 -6.32 11.53
CA GLN A 311 -11.97 -6.04 12.40
C GLN A 311 -11.63 -4.94 13.41
N ALA A 312 -10.46 -4.98 14.04
CA ALA A 312 -10.03 -3.95 14.98
C ALA A 312 -9.91 -2.56 14.34
N VAL A 313 -9.44 -2.48 13.09
CA VAL A 313 -9.40 -1.22 12.31
C VAL A 313 -10.81 -0.71 12.05
N ILE A 314 -11.74 -1.59 11.62
CA ILE A 314 -13.14 -1.24 11.37
C ILE A 314 -13.80 -0.70 12.65
N GLU A 315 -13.59 -1.37 13.78
CA GLU A 315 -14.12 -0.94 15.08
C GLU A 315 -13.56 0.40 15.52
N ASN A 316 -12.26 0.63 15.29
CA ASN A 316 -11.61 1.89 15.63
C ASN A 316 -12.28 3.08 14.92
N PHE A 317 -12.58 2.97 13.64
CA PHE A 317 -13.26 4.04 12.89
C PHE A 317 -14.76 4.12 13.18
N THR A 318 -15.45 3.00 13.33
CA THR A 318 -16.89 2.96 13.58
C THR A 318 -17.28 3.65 14.89
N ARG A 319 -16.45 3.58 15.95
CA ARG A 319 -16.71 4.27 17.23
C ARG A 319 -16.78 5.80 17.09
N TRP A 320 -16.17 6.35 16.04
CA TRP A 320 -16.15 7.79 15.73
C TRP A 320 -17.27 8.21 14.78
N GLN A 321 -18.23 7.33 14.45
CA GLN A 321 -19.33 7.72 13.56
C GLN A 321 -20.08 8.93 14.12
N ASN A 322 -20.21 9.98 13.32
CA ASN A 322 -20.90 11.21 13.69
C ASN A 322 -22.42 11.00 13.80
N ARG A 323 -22.95 11.17 15.00
CA ARG A 323 -24.38 11.05 15.29
C ARG A 323 -25.07 12.39 15.51
N ALA A 324 -24.32 13.49 15.52
CA ALA A 324 -24.87 14.82 15.63
C ALA A 324 -25.64 15.19 14.36
N ASP A 325 -26.75 15.94 14.55
CA ASP A 325 -27.50 16.46 13.41
C ASP A 325 -26.64 17.47 12.61
N GLY A 326 -26.68 17.35 11.30
CA GLY A 326 -25.90 18.20 10.40
C GLY A 326 -25.53 17.49 9.09
N PRO A 327 -24.77 18.14 8.20
CA PRO A 327 -24.44 17.59 6.88
C PRO A 327 -23.49 16.38 6.93
N GLU A 328 -22.86 16.14 8.06
CA GLU A 328 -21.90 15.02 8.26
C GLU A 328 -22.51 13.89 9.10
N LYS A 329 -23.82 13.94 9.37
CA LYS A 329 -24.51 12.89 10.14
C LYS A 329 -24.33 11.52 9.46
N GLY A 330 -23.98 10.52 10.26
CA GLY A 330 -23.75 9.16 9.79
C GLY A 330 -22.36 8.91 9.19
N ARG A 331 -21.54 9.95 8.95
CA ARG A 331 -20.20 9.78 8.42
C ARG A 331 -19.21 9.29 9.50
N VAL A 332 -18.23 8.50 9.10
CA VAL A 332 -17.01 8.26 9.90
C VAL A 332 -15.95 9.28 9.52
N PRO A 333 -14.95 9.55 10.38
CA PRO A 333 -13.93 10.52 10.05
C PRO A 333 -13.07 10.06 8.87
N ASN A 334 -12.69 11.02 8.04
CA ASN A 334 -11.66 10.82 7.02
C ASN A 334 -10.24 10.85 7.61
N ARG A 335 -10.05 11.56 8.73
CA ARG A 335 -8.76 11.62 9.43
C ARG A 335 -8.98 11.54 10.93
N VAL A 336 -8.17 10.72 11.60
CA VAL A 336 -8.04 10.67 13.04
C VAL A 336 -6.57 10.89 13.39
N ALA A 337 -6.24 12.04 13.97
CA ALA A 337 -4.91 12.41 14.46
C ALA A 337 -4.84 12.45 16.00
N ALA A 338 -5.98 12.60 16.66
CA ALA A 338 -6.16 12.49 18.11
C ALA A 338 -7.64 12.37 18.44
N ALA A 339 -7.97 12.07 19.70
CA ALA A 339 -9.37 11.99 20.15
C ALA A 339 -10.17 13.29 19.96
N THR A 340 -9.50 14.43 19.91
CA THR A 340 -10.07 15.77 19.70
C THR A 340 -9.72 16.37 18.34
N ASP A 341 -9.01 15.62 17.47
CA ASP A 341 -8.63 16.05 16.13
C ASP A 341 -9.11 15.02 15.11
N THR A 342 -10.38 15.14 14.76
CA THR A 342 -11.07 14.30 13.78
C THR A 342 -11.65 15.18 12.67
N LEU A 343 -11.58 14.70 11.42
CA LEU A 343 -12.04 15.42 10.23
C LEU A 343 -13.04 14.56 9.45
N TYR A 344 -14.25 15.09 9.19
CA TYR A 344 -15.37 14.40 8.51
C TYR A 344 -15.62 14.90 7.08
N ASN A 345 -14.65 15.47 6.43
CA ASN A 345 -14.75 16.19 5.15
C ASN A 345 -14.91 15.30 3.91
N THR A 346 -15.43 14.07 4.04
CA THR A 346 -15.54 13.14 2.92
C THR A 346 -16.89 12.43 2.86
N VAL A 347 -17.45 12.34 1.65
CA VAL A 347 -18.69 11.60 1.37
C VAL A 347 -18.41 10.13 1.04
N ASP A 348 -17.21 9.81 0.57
CA ASP A 348 -16.82 8.47 0.11
C ASP A 348 -16.26 7.57 1.21
N GLY A 349 -15.68 8.14 2.28
CA GLY A 349 -15.01 7.36 3.34
C GLY A 349 -15.93 6.35 4.02
N THR A 350 -17.15 6.74 4.42
CA THR A 350 -18.08 5.83 5.08
C THR A 350 -18.55 4.69 4.17
N PRO A 351 -18.94 4.92 2.91
CA PRO A 351 -19.18 3.84 1.96
C PRO A 351 -18.00 2.87 1.77
N TRP A 352 -16.76 3.36 1.70
CA TRP A 352 -15.59 2.51 1.65
C TRP A 352 -15.43 1.66 2.91
N LEU A 353 -15.68 2.22 4.11
CA LEU A 353 -15.68 1.45 5.36
C LEU A 353 -16.75 0.35 5.37
N ILE A 354 -17.98 0.68 4.97
CA ILE A 354 -19.08 -0.28 4.92
C ILE A 354 -18.74 -1.44 3.98
N ARG A 355 -18.17 -1.14 2.80
CA ARG A 355 -17.69 -2.16 1.88
C ARG A 355 -16.58 -3.01 2.49
N ALA A 356 -15.54 -2.39 3.08
CA ALA A 356 -14.43 -3.09 3.70
C ALA A 356 -14.89 -3.98 4.86
N ALA A 357 -15.83 -3.52 5.68
CA ALA A 357 -16.41 -4.29 6.78
C ALA A 357 -17.22 -5.50 6.26
N TRP A 358 -17.99 -5.30 5.19
CA TRP A 358 -18.71 -6.39 4.55
C TRP A 358 -17.76 -7.44 3.95
N GLU A 359 -16.73 -7.01 3.21
CA GLU A 359 -15.70 -7.91 2.67
C GLU A 359 -14.93 -8.64 3.78
N THR A 360 -14.68 -7.97 4.92
CA THR A 360 -14.04 -8.60 6.09
C THR A 360 -14.90 -9.73 6.65
N ALA A 361 -16.19 -9.48 6.87
CA ALA A 361 -17.11 -10.51 7.35
C ALA A 361 -17.23 -11.69 6.36
N GLN A 362 -17.29 -11.41 5.05
CA GLN A 362 -17.29 -12.44 4.03
C GLN A 362 -15.99 -13.25 4.00
N ALA A 363 -14.83 -12.61 4.15
CA ALA A 363 -13.53 -13.28 4.09
C ALA A 363 -13.20 -14.07 5.36
N SER A 364 -13.61 -13.56 6.53
CA SER A 364 -13.40 -14.24 7.82
C SER A 364 -14.45 -15.31 8.11
N GLY A 365 -15.68 -15.14 7.60
CA GLY A 365 -16.83 -15.95 8.02
C GLY A 365 -17.35 -15.59 9.42
N ASP A 366 -16.78 -14.58 10.07
CA ASP A 366 -17.19 -14.13 11.41
C ASP A 366 -18.43 -13.24 11.33
N VAL A 367 -19.48 -13.68 12.01
CA VAL A 367 -20.76 -12.95 12.11
C VAL A 367 -20.79 -11.93 13.25
N SER A 368 -19.82 -11.94 14.14
CA SER A 368 -19.84 -11.12 15.38
C SER A 368 -19.88 -9.62 15.08
N GLY A 369 -19.25 -9.17 14.01
CA GLY A 369 -19.23 -7.77 13.55
C GLY A 369 -20.51 -7.32 12.82
N LEU A 370 -21.37 -8.23 12.35
CA LEU A 370 -22.54 -7.88 11.53
C LEU A 370 -23.54 -6.93 12.20
N PRO A 371 -23.86 -7.10 13.51
CA PRO A 371 -24.75 -6.14 14.17
C PRO A 371 -24.19 -4.72 14.24
N GLN A 372 -22.88 -4.56 14.35
CA GLN A 372 -22.22 -3.26 14.33
C GLN A 372 -22.23 -2.68 12.91
N LEU A 373 -21.91 -3.47 11.90
CA LEU A 373 -21.95 -3.07 10.50
C LEU A 373 -23.37 -2.62 10.11
N ARG A 374 -24.41 -3.33 10.53
CA ARG A 374 -25.79 -2.95 10.26
C ARG A 374 -26.14 -1.60 10.90
N ARG A 375 -25.74 -1.35 12.15
CA ARG A 375 -25.95 -0.04 12.79
C ARG A 375 -25.21 1.08 12.05
N LEU A 376 -23.91 0.87 11.74
CA LEU A 376 -23.10 1.80 10.96
C LEU A 376 -23.78 2.18 9.64
N LEU A 377 -24.23 1.17 8.89
CA LEU A 377 -24.89 1.35 7.60
C LEU A 377 -26.22 2.10 7.74
N ARG A 378 -27.05 1.72 8.71
CA ARG A 378 -28.35 2.38 8.95
C ARG A 378 -28.15 3.86 9.30
N ASP A 379 -27.28 4.16 10.29
CA ASP A 379 -26.98 5.53 10.71
C ASP A 379 -26.42 6.36 9.53
N TYR A 380 -25.62 5.74 8.63
CA TYR A 380 -25.14 6.40 7.42
C TYR A 380 -26.24 6.68 6.41
N VAL A 381 -27.09 5.69 6.11
CA VAL A 381 -28.20 5.87 5.15
C VAL A 381 -29.18 6.93 5.65
N ASP A 382 -29.56 6.90 6.92
CA ASP A 382 -30.45 7.89 7.51
C ASP A 382 -29.84 9.30 7.52
N GLY A 383 -28.51 9.42 7.65
CA GLY A 383 -27.79 10.69 7.51
C GLY A 383 -27.64 11.17 6.07
N ALA A 384 -27.54 10.27 5.11
CA ALA A 384 -27.38 10.58 3.69
C ALA A 384 -28.70 10.87 2.97
N GLU A 385 -29.81 10.27 3.40
CA GLU A 385 -31.12 10.37 2.74
C GLU A 385 -31.61 11.81 2.54
N PRO A 386 -31.43 12.77 3.49
CA PRO A 386 -31.76 14.19 3.28
C PRO A 386 -30.92 14.88 2.18
N HIS A 387 -29.84 14.29 1.75
CA HIS A 387 -28.95 14.82 0.70
C HIS A 387 -29.24 14.22 -0.68
N LEU A 388 -30.20 13.33 -0.80
CA LEU A 388 -30.63 12.81 -2.09
C LEU A 388 -31.39 13.89 -2.87
N ASP A 389 -31.18 13.93 -4.20
CA ASP A 389 -32.04 14.73 -5.06
C ASP A 389 -33.36 14.00 -5.37
N ASP A 390 -34.27 14.69 -6.13
CA ASP A 390 -35.56 14.14 -6.48
C ASP A 390 -35.49 12.86 -7.34
N GLU A 391 -34.36 12.54 -7.93
CA GLU A 391 -34.09 11.33 -8.72
C GLU A 391 -33.41 10.22 -7.90
N GLY A 392 -33.00 10.51 -6.66
CA GLY A 392 -32.32 9.55 -5.76
C GLY A 392 -30.82 9.51 -5.90
N LEU A 393 -30.21 10.53 -6.51
CA LEU A 393 -28.77 10.70 -6.59
C LEU A 393 -28.22 11.41 -5.34
N LEU A 394 -27.14 10.92 -4.77
CA LEU A 394 -26.53 11.50 -3.58
C LEU A 394 -25.72 12.75 -3.94
N ARG A 395 -26.09 13.87 -3.33
CA ARG A 395 -25.38 15.15 -3.43
C ARG A 395 -24.28 15.24 -2.41
N HIS A 396 -23.23 15.99 -2.74
CA HIS A 396 -22.07 16.23 -1.87
C HIS A 396 -21.39 17.55 -2.18
N ALA A 397 -20.51 17.99 -1.28
CA ALA A 397 -19.70 19.19 -1.51
C ALA A 397 -18.57 18.96 -2.53
N GLU A 398 -17.99 20.07 -2.97
CA GLU A 398 -17.09 20.09 -4.14
C GLU A 398 -15.80 19.29 -3.99
N ALA A 399 -15.23 19.21 -2.80
CA ALA A 399 -13.99 18.51 -2.50
C ALA A 399 -14.17 17.45 -1.40
N ASP A 400 -15.29 16.70 -1.46
CA ASP A 400 -15.64 15.65 -0.51
C ASP A 400 -15.30 14.25 -1.01
N THR A 401 -14.66 14.12 -2.16
CA THR A 401 -14.24 12.82 -2.75
C THR A 401 -12.73 12.64 -2.65
N TRP A 402 -12.18 11.56 -3.18
CA TRP A 402 -10.74 11.33 -3.22
C TRP A 402 -9.95 12.40 -4.00
N MET A 403 -10.63 13.18 -4.85
CA MET A 403 -10.05 14.35 -5.54
C MET A 403 -10.25 15.61 -4.69
N ASP A 404 -9.65 15.67 -3.52
CA ASP A 404 -9.93 16.63 -2.46
C ASP A 404 -8.89 17.75 -2.27
N ALA A 405 -7.83 17.78 -3.10
CA ALA A 405 -6.83 18.84 -3.04
C ALA A 405 -7.46 20.23 -3.22
N ARG A 406 -7.18 21.12 -2.27
CA ARG A 406 -7.83 22.43 -2.17
C ARG A 406 -6.85 23.57 -2.41
N ILE A 407 -7.34 24.66 -2.96
CA ILE A 407 -6.61 25.92 -3.09
C ILE A 407 -6.68 26.64 -1.74
N ARG A 408 -5.60 26.60 -0.96
CA ARG A 408 -5.51 27.24 0.36
C ARG A 408 -6.70 26.95 1.29
N GLY A 409 -7.13 25.68 1.36
CA GLY A 409 -8.26 25.27 2.17
C GLY A 409 -9.64 25.70 1.64
N GLY A 410 -9.71 26.41 0.50
CA GLY A 410 -10.94 26.83 -0.16
C GLY A 410 -11.49 25.81 -1.16
N ARG A 411 -11.69 26.24 -2.42
CA ARG A 411 -12.21 25.36 -3.49
C ARG A 411 -11.21 24.28 -3.92
N GLY A 412 -11.76 23.17 -4.42
CA GLY A 412 -10.95 22.09 -5.00
C GLY A 412 -10.21 22.52 -6.27
N TRP A 413 -8.97 22.04 -6.45
CA TRP A 413 -8.29 22.09 -7.75
C TRP A 413 -9.02 21.30 -8.82
N SER A 414 -9.70 20.24 -8.42
CA SER A 414 -10.52 19.37 -9.28
C SER A 414 -11.92 19.26 -8.70
N PRO A 415 -12.76 20.33 -8.81
CA PRO A 415 -14.08 20.34 -8.19
C PRO A 415 -14.94 19.18 -8.67
N ARG A 416 -15.53 18.42 -7.71
CA ARG A 416 -16.34 17.22 -7.95
C ARG A 416 -17.85 17.43 -7.69
N GLY A 417 -18.24 18.52 -7.04
CA GLY A 417 -19.62 18.77 -6.67
C GLY A 417 -20.56 18.90 -7.88
N ASP A 418 -21.82 18.51 -7.77
CA ASP A 418 -22.42 18.03 -6.52
C ASP A 418 -22.84 16.56 -6.58
N ARG A 419 -22.70 15.86 -7.72
CA ARG A 419 -23.05 14.43 -7.92
C ARG A 419 -21.98 13.79 -8.80
N ALA A 420 -20.98 13.16 -8.18
CA ALA A 420 -19.92 12.45 -8.88
C ALA A 420 -20.30 10.99 -9.11
N ILE A 421 -19.85 10.40 -10.21
CA ILE A 421 -20.22 9.03 -10.61
C ILE A 421 -19.73 7.98 -9.62
N GLU A 422 -18.51 8.12 -9.10
CA GLU A 422 -17.95 7.21 -8.10
C GLU A 422 -18.75 7.24 -6.79
N ILE A 423 -19.31 8.38 -6.43
CA ILE A 423 -20.15 8.52 -5.25
C ILE A 423 -21.48 7.79 -5.46
N GLN A 424 -22.07 7.86 -6.66
CA GLN A 424 -23.31 7.12 -6.96
C GLN A 424 -23.05 5.60 -6.95
N ALA A 425 -21.89 5.14 -7.44
CA ALA A 425 -21.50 3.74 -7.39
C ALA A 425 -21.32 3.24 -5.94
N LEU A 426 -20.65 4.02 -5.10
CA LEU A 426 -20.48 3.72 -3.67
C LEU A 426 -21.81 3.74 -2.92
N TRP A 427 -22.67 4.72 -3.18
CA TRP A 427 -24.02 4.79 -2.61
C TRP A 427 -24.84 3.56 -2.95
N HIS A 428 -24.88 3.17 -4.23
CA HIS A 428 -25.57 1.96 -4.68
C HIS A 428 -25.00 0.72 -3.97
N ALA A 429 -23.69 0.59 -3.84
CA ALA A 429 -23.06 -0.54 -3.17
C ALA A 429 -23.47 -0.63 -1.69
N VAL A 430 -23.54 0.50 -0.97
CA VAL A 430 -24.05 0.55 0.42
C VAL A 430 -25.47 0.01 0.51
N LEU A 431 -26.35 0.44 -0.40
CA LEU A 431 -27.76 0.01 -0.40
C LEU A 431 -27.90 -1.50 -0.68
N VAL A 432 -27.11 -2.04 -1.61
CA VAL A 432 -27.08 -3.48 -1.92
C VAL A 432 -26.56 -4.29 -0.73
N ILE A 433 -25.50 -3.84 -0.07
CA ILE A 433 -25.00 -4.46 1.16
C ILE A 433 -26.06 -4.40 2.26
N GLY A 434 -26.74 -3.26 2.40
CA GLY A 434 -27.84 -3.07 3.37
C GLY A 434 -28.99 -4.06 3.16
N ALA A 435 -29.39 -4.27 1.90
CA ALA A 435 -30.42 -5.24 1.54
C ALA A 435 -30.00 -6.68 1.88
N ASP A 436 -28.73 -7.04 1.68
CA ASP A 436 -28.20 -8.37 2.00
C ASP A 436 -28.13 -8.60 3.52
N LEU A 437 -27.67 -7.59 4.28
CA LEU A 437 -27.68 -7.62 5.74
C LEU A 437 -29.08 -7.77 6.32
N ALA A 438 -30.05 -7.00 5.80
CA ALA A 438 -31.44 -7.06 6.21
C ALA A 438 -32.06 -8.44 5.89
N ALA A 439 -31.77 -9.00 4.71
CA ALA A 439 -32.24 -10.32 4.32
C ALA A 439 -31.73 -11.43 5.25
N ARG A 440 -30.49 -11.34 5.76
CA ARG A 440 -29.92 -12.30 6.71
C ARG A 440 -30.63 -12.30 8.06
N GLU A 441 -31.28 -11.19 8.41
CA GLU A 441 -32.06 -11.06 9.65
C GLU A 441 -33.59 -11.25 9.42
N GLY A 442 -34.02 -11.45 8.17
CA GLY A 442 -35.43 -11.62 7.82
C GLY A 442 -36.23 -10.32 7.86
N ASP A 443 -35.56 -9.16 7.71
CA ASP A 443 -36.22 -7.84 7.68
C ASP A 443 -36.64 -7.45 6.25
N ASP A 444 -37.74 -8.04 5.77
CA ASP A 444 -38.24 -7.85 4.40
C ASP A 444 -38.59 -6.38 4.10
N ALA A 445 -38.93 -5.59 5.11
CA ALA A 445 -39.27 -4.17 4.93
C ALA A 445 -38.00 -3.37 4.58
N GLU A 446 -36.89 -3.56 5.31
CA GLU A 446 -35.62 -2.93 4.98
C GLU A 446 -35.03 -3.47 3.67
N VAL A 447 -35.14 -4.76 3.37
CA VAL A 447 -34.73 -5.32 2.06
C VAL A 447 -35.42 -4.56 0.94
N SER A 448 -36.76 -4.39 1.05
CA SER A 448 -37.55 -3.69 0.03
C SER A 448 -37.16 -2.22 -0.08
N ARG A 449 -36.96 -1.52 1.06
CA ARG A 449 -36.53 -0.11 1.10
C ARG A 449 -35.20 0.07 0.38
N TYR A 450 -34.17 -0.68 0.78
CA TYR A 450 -32.83 -0.54 0.22
C TYR A 450 -32.76 -0.88 -1.25
N ARG A 451 -33.43 -1.95 -1.69
CA ARG A 451 -33.53 -2.30 -3.12
C ARG A 451 -34.25 -1.24 -3.95
N ALA A 452 -35.32 -0.67 -3.44
CA ALA A 452 -36.02 0.41 -4.12
C ALA A 452 -35.15 1.66 -4.27
N MET A 453 -34.38 2.02 -3.24
CA MET A 453 -33.42 3.12 -3.29
C MET A 453 -32.28 2.84 -4.28
N ALA A 454 -31.71 1.63 -4.26
CA ALA A 454 -30.65 1.22 -5.18
C ALA A 454 -31.12 1.28 -6.65
N GLU A 455 -32.30 0.75 -6.96
CA GLU A 455 -32.86 0.79 -8.31
C GLU A 455 -33.20 2.21 -8.77
N ARG A 456 -33.65 3.08 -7.86
CA ARG A 456 -33.89 4.49 -8.16
C ARG A 456 -32.61 5.20 -8.53
N THR A 457 -31.52 5.02 -7.75
CA THR A 457 -30.18 5.56 -8.05
C THR A 457 -29.67 5.03 -9.39
N ARG A 458 -29.77 3.72 -9.62
CA ARG A 458 -29.36 3.07 -10.87
C ARG A 458 -30.11 3.65 -12.09
N THR A 459 -31.42 3.80 -11.99
CA THR A 459 -32.26 4.38 -13.06
C THR A 459 -31.85 5.82 -13.36
N ALA A 460 -31.63 6.63 -12.32
CA ALA A 460 -31.16 8.00 -12.46
C ALA A 460 -29.76 8.08 -13.10
N VAL A 461 -28.84 7.20 -12.72
CA VAL A 461 -27.52 7.12 -13.35
C VAL A 461 -27.63 6.79 -14.84
N LEU A 462 -28.42 5.81 -15.21
CA LEU A 462 -28.60 5.42 -16.61
C LEU A 462 -29.24 6.54 -17.45
N SER A 463 -30.14 7.34 -16.87
CA SER A 463 -30.80 8.42 -17.58
C SER A 463 -29.99 9.73 -17.63
N ARG A 464 -29.13 9.97 -16.62
CA ARG A 464 -28.45 11.27 -16.46
C ARG A 464 -26.96 11.23 -16.78
N PHE A 465 -26.28 10.10 -16.48
CA PHE A 465 -24.83 9.97 -16.66
C PHE A 465 -24.45 9.26 -17.96
N TRP A 466 -25.33 8.41 -18.51
CA TRP A 466 -25.06 7.74 -19.77
C TRP A 466 -25.58 8.57 -20.94
N ASN A 467 -24.71 9.29 -21.64
CA ASN A 467 -25.05 10.19 -22.71
C ASN A 467 -24.18 9.92 -23.96
N ASP A 468 -24.79 9.73 -25.11
CA ASP A 468 -24.11 9.56 -26.42
C ASP A 468 -22.99 8.51 -26.38
N GLY A 469 -23.20 7.39 -25.67
CA GLY A 469 -22.22 6.31 -25.54
C GLY A 469 -21.07 6.61 -24.58
N ARG A 470 -21.16 7.64 -23.74
CA ARG A 470 -20.16 8.02 -22.74
C ARG A 470 -20.78 8.14 -21.34
N LEU A 471 -20.01 7.71 -20.35
CA LEU A 471 -20.36 7.90 -18.96
C LEU A 471 -19.84 9.26 -18.50
N ALA A 472 -20.74 10.10 -17.99
CA ALA A 472 -20.38 11.38 -17.41
C ALA A 472 -19.57 11.19 -16.13
N ASP A 473 -18.62 12.10 -15.87
CA ASP A 473 -17.85 12.12 -14.65
C ASP A 473 -18.68 12.61 -13.46
N ARG A 474 -19.52 13.64 -13.71
CA ARG A 474 -20.41 14.21 -12.67
C ARG A 474 -21.54 15.01 -13.27
N LEU A 475 -22.54 15.31 -12.44
CA LEU A 475 -23.53 16.35 -12.70
C LEU A 475 -23.23 17.57 -11.82
N LEU A 476 -23.29 18.74 -12.40
CA LEU A 476 -23.15 20.02 -11.71
C LEU A 476 -24.44 20.36 -10.92
N ALA A 477 -24.39 21.31 -10.01
CA ALA A 477 -25.53 21.74 -9.19
C ALA A 477 -26.73 22.22 -10.03
N ASP A 478 -26.47 22.81 -11.20
CA ASP A 478 -27.48 23.25 -12.17
C ASP A 478 -27.97 22.13 -13.10
N GLY A 479 -27.51 20.90 -12.90
CA GLY A 479 -27.88 19.73 -13.69
C GLY A 479 -27.12 19.56 -15.01
N ARG A 480 -26.20 20.44 -15.35
CA ARG A 480 -25.29 20.25 -16.50
C ARG A 480 -24.41 19.03 -16.31
N VAL A 481 -24.13 18.35 -17.40
CA VAL A 481 -23.34 17.14 -17.45
C VAL A 481 -21.86 17.50 -17.71
N ASP A 482 -20.94 17.02 -16.86
CA ASP A 482 -19.50 17.07 -17.09
C ASP A 482 -19.05 15.72 -17.65
N THR A 483 -18.68 15.70 -18.92
CA THR A 483 -18.24 14.49 -19.64
C THR A 483 -16.72 14.33 -19.68
N SER A 484 -15.98 15.03 -18.84
CA SER A 484 -14.53 14.83 -18.70
C SER A 484 -14.23 13.38 -18.41
N LEU A 485 -13.25 12.79 -19.11
CA LEU A 485 -12.88 11.41 -18.86
C LEU A 485 -11.84 11.36 -17.74
N ARG A 486 -12.18 10.66 -16.66
CA ARG A 486 -11.36 10.50 -15.46
C ARG A 486 -11.33 9.04 -15.01
N ALA A 487 -10.34 8.68 -14.20
CA ALA A 487 -10.20 7.35 -13.61
C ALA A 487 -11.43 6.90 -12.80
N ASN A 488 -12.27 7.82 -12.37
CA ASN A 488 -13.51 7.56 -11.64
C ASN A 488 -14.49 6.63 -12.37
N ALA A 489 -14.45 6.64 -13.71
CA ALA A 489 -15.31 5.78 -14.53
C ALA A 489 -15.13 4.29 -14.21
N TRP A 490 -13.93 3.83 -13.86
CA TRP A 490 -13.71 2.44 -13.47
C TRP A 490 -14.34 2.10 -12.12
N MET A 491 -14.52 3.07 -11.22
CA MET A 491 -15.18 2.80 -9.93
C MET A 491 -16.64 2.44 -10.13
N ALA A 492 -17.32 2.98 -11.15
CA ALA A 492 -18.68 2.59 -11.50
C ALA A 492 -18.79 1.10 -11.93
N VAL A 493 -17.66 0.49 -12.35
CA VAL A 493 -17.61 -0.93 -12.78
C VAL A 493 -17.06 -1.83 -11.66
N SER A 494 -16.12 -1.36 -10.86
CA SER A 494 -15.35 -2.19 -9.91
C SER A 494 -15.85 -2.16 -8.46
N VAL A 495 -16.53 -1.07 -8.05
CA VAL A 495 -16.95 -0.86 -6.65
C VAL A 495 -18.11 -1.76 -6.21
N PRO A 496 -19.13 -2.04 -7.03
CA PRO A 496 -20.28 -2.83 -6.58
C PRO A 496 -19.86 -4.25 -6.16
N PRO A 497 -20.05 -4.65 -4.88
CA PRO A 497 -19.52 -5.94 -4.37
C PRO A 497 -20.32 -7.17 -4.85
N LEU A 498 -21.57 -6.97 -5.31
CA LEU A 498 -22.51 -8.04 -5.70
C LEU A 498 -22.97 -7.85 -7.16
N VAL A 499 -22.04 -7.56 -8.03
CA VAL A 499 -22.28 -7.13 -9.42
C VAL A 499 -23.18 -8.08 -10.23
N GLU A 500 -23.03 -9.40 -10.02
CA GLU A 500 -23.83 -10.38 -10.79
C GLU A 500 -25.30 -10.41 -10.34
N ARG A 501 -25.56 -10.10 -9.08
CA ARG A 501 -26.90 -10.16 -8.49
C ARG A 501 -27.65 -8.84 -8.64
N ASP A 502 -26.98 -7.70 -8.42
CA ASP A 502 -27.58 -6.37 -8.42
C ASP A 502 -26.63 -5.39 -9.14
N PRO A 503 -26.51 -5.44 -10.48
CA PRO A 503 -25.53 -4.64 -11.23
C PRO A 503 -25.87 -3.16 -11.20
N PHE A 504 -24.88 -2.31 -10.98
CA PHE A 504 -25.02 -0.85 -11.05
C PHE A 504 -25.22 -0.37 -12.49
N LEU A 505 -24.47 -0.92 -13.43
CA LEU A 505 -24.57 -0.62 -14.86
C LEU A 505 -24.88 -1.91 -15.66
N PRO A 506 -25.58 -1.83 -16.78
CA PRO A 506 -25.67 -2.93 -17.74
C PRO A 506 -24.30 -3.35 -18.26
N ARG A 507 -24.12 -4.66 -18.48
CA ARG A 507 -22.82 -5.24 -18.85
C ARG A 507 -22.20 -4.62 -20.12
N GLU A 508 -23.03 -4.24 -21.08
CA GLU A 508 -22.60 -3.60 -22.33
C GLU A 508 -22.04 -2.20 -22.08
N ILE A 509 -22.65 -1.46 -21.14
CA ILE A 509 -22.17 -0.15 -20.70
C ILE A 509 -20.86 -0.31 -19.93
N GLU A 510 -20.79 -1.26 -18.98
CA GLU A 510 -19.54 -1.57 -18.26
C GLU A 510 -18.38 -1.89 -19.23
N ALA A 511 -18.65 -2.70 -20.26
CA ALA A 511 -17.64 -3.05 -21.26
C ALA A 511 -17.19 -1.83 -22.08
N SER A 512 -18.12 -0.99 -22.52
CA SER A 512 -17.80 0.25 -23.24
C SER A 512 -16.98 1.21 -22.38
N VAL A 513 -17.46 1.48 -21.15
CA VAL A 513 -16.76 2.35 -20.18
C VAL A 513 -15.34 1.85 -19.92
N THR A 514 -15.18 0.56 -19.67
CA THR A 514 -13.86 -0.02 -19.36
C THR A 514 -12.91 0.11 -20.55
N ARG A 515 -13.36 -0.27 -21.75
CA ARG A 515 -12.56 -0.22 -22.98
C ARG A 515 -12.15 1.21 -23.33
N ASP A 516 -13.12 2.12 -23.36
CA ASP A 516 -12.92 3.48 -23.85
C ASP A 516 -12.07 4.30 -22.86
N THR A 517 -12.26 4.07 -21.55
CA THR A 517 -11.42 4.66 -20.52
C THR A 517 -9.99 4.13 -20.58
N ALA A 518 -9.79 2.82 -20.79
CA ALA A 518 -8.46 2.24 -20.91
C ALA A 518 -7.68 2.79 -22.11
N ALA A 519 -8.34 2.98 -23.24
CA ALA A 519 -7.73 3.50 -24.45
C ALA A 519 -7.22 4.95 -24.31
N VAL A 520 -7.72 5.72 -23.35
CA VAL A 520 -7.37 7.14 -23.16
C VAL A 520 -6.55 7.37 -21.89
N LEU A 521 -6.85 6.67 -20.79
CA LEU A 521 -6.25 6.97 -19.49
C LEU A 521 -5.24 5.93 -19.02
N LEU A 522 -5.31 4.67 -19.46
CA LEU A 522 -4.51 3.60 -18.87
C LEU A 522 -3.14 3.48 -19.53
N LEU A 523 -2.15 4.15 -18.97
CA LEU A 523 -0.75 3.97 -19.34
C LEU A 523 -0.20 2.67 -18.72
N PRO A 524 0.87 2.07 -19.27
CA PRO A 524 1.51 0.91 -18.62
C PRO A 524 1.91 1.15 -17.16
N ARG A 525 2.31 2.38 -16.81
CA ARG A 525 2.72 2.77 -15.44
C ARG A 525 1.58 3.15 -14.51
N GLY A 526 0.34 3.11 -14.97
CA GLY A 526 -0.87 3.39 -14.20
C GLY A 526 -1.80 4.39 -14.89
N PRO A 527 -3.00 4.60 -14.34
CA PRO A 527 -4.02 5.47 -14.93
C PRO A 527 -3.74 6.96 -14.76
N LEU A 528 -3.98 7.72 -15.80
CA LEU A 528 -4.08 9.18 -15.74
C LEU A 528 -5.33 9.59 -14.96
N SER A 529 -5.23 10.64 -14.17
CA SER A 529 -6.36 11.20 -13.43
C SER A 529 -7.33 12.02 -14.29
N LEU A 530 -6.90 12.42 -15.49
CA LEU A 530 -7.68 13.19 -16.47
C LEU A 530 -7.19 12.90 -17.89
N ALA A 531 -8.09 12.94 -18.86
CA ALA A 531 -7.75 12.75 -20.27
C ALA A 531 -6.80 13.85 -20.79
N PRO A 532 -5.80 13.50 -21.64
CA PRO A 532 -4.81 14.46 -22.13
C PRO A 532 -5.36 15.59 -23.02
N ASP A 533 -6.54 15.41 -23.60
CA ASP A 533 -7.22 16.41 -24.41
C ASP A 533 -8.09 17.40 -23.61
N ASP A 534 -8.25 17.18 -22.30
CA ASP A 534 -8.94 18.13 -21.43
C ASP A 534 -8.08 19.40 -21.21
N ALA A 535 -8.72 20.56 -21.25
CA ALA A 535 -8.03 21.85 -21.10
C ALA A 535 -7.35 22.05 -19.72
N ARG A 536 -7.72 21.25 -18.73
CA ARG A 536 -7.14 21.26 -17.38
C ARG A 536 -5.97 20.29 -17.23
N PHE A 537 -5.69 19.47 -18.25
CA PHE A 537 -4.65 18.46 -18.17
C PHE A 537 -3.27 19.08 -17.97
N HIS A 538 -2.54 18.57 -16.98
CA HIS A 538 -1.14 18.90 -16.75
C HIS A 538 -0.33 17.62 -16.44
N PRO A 539 0.74 17.32 -17.18
CA PRO A 539 1.41 16.04 -17.11
C PRO A 539 2.34 15.84 -15.89
N THR A 540 2.72 16.91 -15.19
CA THR A 540 3.74 16.83 -14.15
C THR A 540 3.32 17.48 -12.85
N HIS A 541 3.63 16.83 -11.72
CA HIS A 541 3.40 17.35 -10.37
C HIS A 541 4.62 18.16 -9.90
N VAL A 542 4.92 19.22 -10.61
CA VAL A 542 6.04 20.13 -10.33
C VAL A 542 5.53 21.57 -10.29
N ALA A 543 5.92 22.29 -9.28
CA ALA A 543 5.68 23.75 -9.25
C ALA A 543 6.73 24.47 -10.09
N ASP A 544 6.28 25.40 -10.90
CA ASP A 544 7.13 26.34 -11.64
C ASP A 544 6.59 27.78 -11.54
N ALA A 545 7.18 28.71 -12.25
CA ALA A 545 6.77 30.13 -12.24
C ALA A 545 5.33 30.36 -12.75
N HIS A 546 4.73 29.39 -13.40
CA HIS A 546 3.44 29.50 -14.10
C HIS A 546 2.40 28.49 -13.63
N HIS A 547 2.79 27.52 -12.77
CA HIS A 547 1.95 26.40 -12.42
C HIS A 547 2.19 25.96 -10.99
N HIS A 548 1.10 25.83 -10.21
CA HIS A 548 1.15 25.21 -8.89
C HIS A 548 1.09 23.68 -9.05
N LYS A 549 1.95 22.93 -8.35
CA LYS A 549 2.00 21.46 -8.47
C LYS A 549 0.63 20.79 -8.28
N ASP A 550 -0.18 21.27 -7.33
CA ASP A 550 -1.46 20.66 -6.98
C ASP A 550 -2.55 20.89 -8.07
N ALA A 551 -2.35 21.81 -9.02
CA ALA A 551 -3.21 21.91 -10.18
C ALA A 551 -3.13 20.66 -11.08
N ALA A 552 -1.98 19.96 -11.09
CA ALA A 552 -1.79 18.68 -11.76
C ALA A 552 -2.28 17.48 -10.93
N TYR A 553 -2.37 17.63 -9.61
CA TYR A 553 -2.52 16.55 -8.64
C TYR A 553 -3.64 15.56 -9.02
N HIS A 554 -4.82 16.07 -9.39
CA HIS A 554 -5.94 15.27 -9.91
C HIS A 554 -6.31 15.61 -11.37
N ASN A 555 -5.45 16.33 -12.09
CA ASN A 555 -5.72 16.78 -13.46
C ASN A 555 -4.60 16.40 -14.42
N GLY A 556 -4.13 15.16 -14.39
CA GLY A 556 -3.20 14.68 -15.39
C GLY A 556 -2.17 13.69 -14.86
N THR A 557 -1.77 13.78 -13.59
CA THR A 557 -0.84 12.82 -12.98
C THR A 557 -1.41 11.39 -12.98
N VAL A 558 -0.51 10.42 -12.90
CA VAL A 558 -0.83 9.00 -12.74
C VAL A 558 -1.04 8.70 -11.26
N TRP A 559 -2.15 8.08 -10.91
CA TRP A 559 -2.44 7.59 -9.55
C TRP A 559 -2.42 6.07 -9.54
N GLN A 560 -1.37 5.48 -8.94
CA GLN A 560 -1.18 4.03 -8.99
C GLN A 560 -2.31 3.24 -8.34
N TRP A 561 -2.95 3.75 -7.27
CA TRP A 561 -4.06 3.05 -6.64
C TRP A 561 -5.26 2.84 -7.58
N THR A 562 -5.50 3.77 -8.51
CA THR A 562 -6.61 3.65 -9.46
C THR A 562 -6.37 2.57 -10.52
N ALA A 563 -5.13 2.03 -10.60
CA ALA A 563 -4.86 0.82 -11.37
C ALA A 563 -5.64 -0.39 -10.81
N GLY A 564 -5.89 -0.44 -9.50
CA GLY A 564 -6.70 -1.48 -8.88
C GLY A 564 -8.09 -1.62 -9.51
N PRO A 565 -8.94 -0.58 -9.44
CA PRO A 565 -10.23 -0.54 -10.13
C PRO A 565 -10.16 -0.83 -11.64
N ALA A 566 -9.13 -0.30 -12.34
CA ALA A 566 -8.96 -0.54 -13.77
C ALA A 566 -8.67 -2.01 -14.09
N ILE A 567 -7.78 -2.66 -13.33
CA ILE A 567 -7.44 -4.07 -13.45
C ILE A 567 -8.65 -4.95 -13.15
N THR A 568 -9.41 -4.63 -12.08
CA THR A 568 -10.66 -5.33 -11.75
C THR A 568 -11.65 -5.26 -12.91
N ALA A 569 -11.85 -4.07 -13.48
CA ALA A 569 -12.75 -3.89 -14.63
C ALA A 569 -12.29 -4.67 -15.85
N LEU A 570 -10.99 -4.62 -16.20
CA LEU A 570 -10.42 -5.36 -17.33
C LEU A 570 -10.55 -6.88 -17.16
N ALA A 571 -10.24 -7.42 -15.97
CA ALA A 571 -10.32 -8.85 -15.67
C ALA A 571 -11.75 -9.39 -15.85
N ARG A 572 -12.78 -8.62 -15.51
CA ARG A 572 -14.20 -8.96 -15.72
C ARG A 572 -14.56 -9.18 -17.19
N PHE A 573 -13.84 -8.54 -18.11
CA PHE A 573 -14.05 -8.66 -19.55
C PHE A 573 -12.99 -9.51 -20.25
N GLN A 574 -12.31 -10.39 -19.51
CA GLN A 574 -11.28 -11.29 -20.04
C GLN A 574 -10.14 -10.55 -20.73
N GLN A 575 -9.80 -9.36 -20.25
CA GLN A 575 -8.68 -8.54 -20.71
C GLN A 575 -7.48 -8.65 -19.77
N GLN A 576 -7.28 -9.82 -19.18
CA GLN A 576 -6.22 -10.08 -18.20
C GLN A 576 -4.81 -9.81 -18.73
N ASP A 577 -4.54 -10.08 -20.01
CA ASP A 577 -3.22 -9.80 -20.59
C ASP A 577 -2.99 -8.30 -20.78
N THR A 578 -4.04 -7.55 -21.14
CA THR A 578 -4.00 -6.08 -21.18
C THR A 578 -3.78 -5.50 -19.78
N ALA A 579 -4.50 -5.99 -18.78
CA ALA A 579 -4.35 -5.60 -17.37
C ALA A 579 -2.94 -5.95 -16.85
N TYR A 580 -2.42 -7.12 -17.20
CA TYR A 580 -1.12 -7.59 -16.72
C TYR A 580 0.06 -6.75 -17.23
N ARG A 581 -0.05 -6.10 -18.38
CA ARG A 581 0.97 -5.15 -18.84
C ARG A 581 1.15 -4.00 -17.82
N VAL A 582 0.06 -3.53 -17.22
CA VAL A 582 0.09 -2.52 -16.16
C VAL A 582 0.66 -3.12 -14.88
N THR A 583 0.17 -4.27 -14.44
CA THR A 583 0.67 -4.95 -13.25
C THR A 583 2.17 -5.23 -13.32
N ARG A 584 2.67 -5.68 -14.47
CA ARG A 584 4.09 -5.97 -14.65
C ARG A 584 4.97 -4.72 -14.59
N GLU A 585 4.47 -3.60 -15.08
CA GLU A 585 5.16 -2.32 -14.95
C GLU A 585 5.12 -1.80 -13.51
N LEU A 586 3.99 -1.92 -12.80
CA LEU A 586 3.93 -1.62 -11.36
C LEU A 586 4.88 -2.53 -10.54
N ALA A 587 4.99 -3.81 -10.91
CA ALA A 587 5.97 -4.73 -10.31
C ALA A 587 7.41 -4.24 -10.51
N ARG A 588 7.73 -3.75 -11.71
CA ARG A 588 9.05 -3.13 -11.99
C ARG A 588 9.26 -1.87 -11.13
N GLN A 589 8.25 -1.02 -10.98
CA GLN A 589 8.32 0.17 -10.12
C GLN A 589 8.59 -0.21 -8.66
N ILE A 590 7.92 -1.23 -8.13
CA ILE A 590 8.19 -1.75 -6.78
C ILE A 590 9.65 -2.16 -6.59
N LEU A 591 10.27 -2.74 -7.63
CA LEU A 591 11.65 -3.24 -7.53
C LEU A 591 12.72 -2.16 -7.77
N GLU A 592 12.43 -1.16 -8.60
CA GLU A 592 13.44 -0.31 -9.20
C GLU A 592 13.29 1.18 -8.93
N ASP A 593 12.11 1.66 -8.56
CA ASP A 593 11.87 3.09 -8.38
C ASP A 593 12.54 3.65 -7.10
N ASP A 594 12.19 4.88 -6.77
CA ASP A 594 12.84 5.69 -5.75
C ASP A 594 12.79 5.09 -4.34
N ALA A 595 11.68 4.43 -3.97
CA ALA A 595 11.51 3.73 -2.71
C ALA A 595 11.23 2.24 -2.95
N PRO A 596 12.27 1.41 -3.18
CA PRO A 596 12.11 0.00 -3.50
C PRO A 596 11.28 -0.75 -2.44
N GLY A 597 10.43 -1.64 -2.93
CA GLY A 597 9.44 -2.35 -2.12
C GLY A 597 8.06 -1.71 -2.12
N HIS A 598 7.92 -0.44 -2.54
CA HIS A 598 6.69 0.33 -2.46
C HIS A 598 6.26 0.90 -3.81
N LEU A 599 4.99 1.33 -3.86
CA LEU A 599 4.49 2.25 -4.88
C LEU A 599 4.27 3.62 -4.24
N ALA A 600 4.61 4.67 -4.98
CA ALA A 600 4.39 6.05 -4.55
C ALA A 600 2.89 6.41 -4.55
N GLU A 601 2.57 7.60 -4.08
CA GLU A 601 1.22 8.15 -4.13
C GLU A 601 0.76 8.36 -5.57
N LEU A 602 1.61 9.04 -6.34
CA LEU A 602 1.36 9.36 -7.74
C LEU A 602 2.68 9.43 -8.53
N ALA A 603 2.56 9.57 -9.84
CA ALA A 603 3.70 9.81 -10.71
C ALA A 603 3.33 10.83 -11.81
N ASP A 604 4.35 11.45 -12.39
CA ASP A 604 4.17 12.28 -13.58
C ASP A 604 3.60 11.45 -14.74
N ALA A 605 2.75 12.07 -15.54
CA ALA A 605 2.18 11.43 -16.73
C ALA A 605 3.20 11.19 -17.83
N THR A 606 4.26 12.00 -17.89
CA THR A 606 5.36 11.87 -18.84
C THR A 606 6.59 11.26 -18.19
N LEU A 607 7.37 10.53 -19.00
CA LEU A 607 8.65 10.00 -18.54
C LEU A 607 9.71 11.12 -18.48
N ASP A 608 10.73 10.92 -17.65
CA ASP A 608 11.89 11.81 -17.60
C ASP A 608 12.76 11.67 -18.89
N ALA A 609 13.79 12.50 -19.00
CA ALA A 609 14.70 12.47 -20.16
C ALA A 609 15.45 11.14 -20.34
N ALA A 610 15.51 10.31 -19.29
CA ALA A 610 16.09 8.97 -19.31
C ALA A 610 15.04 7.86 -19.57
N GLY A 611 13.79 8.22 -19.85
CA GLY A 611 12.70 7.29 -20.08
C GLY A 611 12.18 6.61 -18.80
N ARG A 612 12.39 7.20 -17.62
CA ARG A 612 11.99 6.66 -16.32
C ARG A 612 10.72 7.31 -15.82
N VAL A 613 9.95 6.57 -15.04
CA VAL A 613 8.84 7.09 -14.23
C VAL A 613 9.41 8.06 -13.18
N ARG A 614 8.75 9.19 -12.98
CA ARG A 614 9.06 10.13 -11.92
C ARG A 614 7.97 10.07 -10.85
N PRO A 615 8.22 9.37 -9.74
CA PRO A 615 7.29 9.34 -8.60
C PRO A 615 7.15 10.72 -7.96
N SER A 616 6.00 10.99 -7.39
CA SER A 616 5.70 12.21 -6.65
C SER A 616 4.68 11.93 -5.52
N GLY A 617 4.41 12.94 -4.70
CA GLY A 617 3.64 12.73 -3.48
C GLY A 617 4.46 11.99 -2.42
N THR A 618 3.84 11.17 -1.60
CA THR A 618 4.55 10.30 -0.65
C THR A 618 5.36 9.24 -1.39
N TYR A 619 6.48 8.87 -0.80
CA TYR A 619 7.39 7.88 -1.41
C TYR A 619 6.80 6.46 -1.39
N ALA A 620 5.97 6.19 -0.39
CA ALA A 620 5.27 4.94 -0.21
C ALA A 620 3.82 5.24 0.18
N GLN A 621 2.87 4.71 -0.57
CA GLN A 621 1.44 4.92 -0.33
C GLN A 621 0.72 3.60 -0.14
N SER A 622 -0.05 3.51 0.96
CA SER A 622 -0.66 2.24 1.39
C SER A 622 -1.63 1.68 0.35
N TRP A 623 -2.60 2.47 -0.11
CA TRP A 623 -3.59 2.01 -1.08
C TRP A 623 -2.99 1.60 -2.41
N SER A 624 -1.90 2.25 -2.87
CA SER A 624 -1.23 1.89 -4.13
C SER A 624 -0.62 0.48 -4.06
N THR A 625 0.14 0.21 -3.00
CA THR A 625 0.78 -1.10 -2.79
C THR A 625 -0.26 -2.18 -2.45
N ALA A 626 -1.29 -1.83 -1.68
CA ALA A 626 -2.37 -2.74 -1.31
C ALA A 626 -3.20 -3.20 -2.52
N GLU A 627 -3.55 -2.30 -3.43
CA GLU A 627 -4.30 -2.64 -4.64
C GLU A 627 -3.52 -3.60 -5.56
N PHE A 628 -2.19 -3.45 -5.65
CA PHE A 628 -1.34 -4.40 -6.38
C PHE A 628 -1.45 -5.82 -5.81
N VAL A 629 -1.41 -5.97 -4.47
CA VAL A 629 -1.54 -7.27 -3.81
C VAL A 629 -2.98 -7.82 -3.94
N ARG A 630 -4.00 -6.98 -3.76
CA ARG A 630 -5.40 -7.34 -3.90
C ARG A 630 -5.72 -7.86 -5.30
N ASN A 631 -5.28 -7.16 -6.34
CA ASN A 631 -5.53 -7.57 -7.73
C ASN A 631 -4.97 -8.96 -8.03
N ALA A 632 -3.78 -9.29 -7.52
CA ALA A 632 -3.17 -10.60 -7.72
C ALA A 632 -4.09 -11.74 -7.24
N VAL A 633 -4.69 -11.56 -6.06
CA VAL A 633 -5.52 -12.59 -5.42
C VAL A 633 -6.98 -12.53 -5.90
N GLN A 634 -7.60 -11.34 -5.86
CA GLN A 634 -9.03 -11.22 -6.10
C GLN A 634 -9.40 -11.11 -7.58
N ASP A 635 -8.50 -10.64 -8.44
CA ASP A 635 -8.81 -10.43 -9.86
C ASP A 635 -8.11 -11.45 -10.77
N TYR A 636 -6.78 -11.66 -10.64
CA TYR A 636 -6.09 -12.65 -11.48
C TYR A 636 -6.35 -14.09 -11.04
N LEU A 637 -6.09 -14.43 -9.76
CA LEU A 637 -6.48 -15.76 -9.24
C LEU A 637 -8.00 -15.87 -9.13
N GLY A 638 -8.70 -14.77 -8.99
CA GLY A 638 -10.16 -14.71 -8.91
C GLY A 638 -10.72 -15.31 -7.62
N VAL A 639 -9.94 -15.31 -6.54
CA VAL A 639 -10.34 -15.89 -5.25
C VAL A 639 -11.02 -14.82 -4.40
N ARG A 640 -12.32 -15.01 -4.17
CA ARG A 640 -13.16 -14.12 -3.34
C ARG A 640 -13.94 -14.96 -2.34
N PRO A 641 -13.51 -14.99 -1.07
CA PRO A 641 -14.21 -15.72 -0.03
C PRO A 641 -15.60 -15.11 0.23
N ARG A 642 -16.60 -15.97 0.34
CA ARG A 642 -17.96 -15.70 0.80
C ARG A 642 -18.31 -16.69 1.89
N LEU A 643 -17.50 -16.69 2.94
CA LEU A 643 -17.60 -17.68 4.02
C LEU A 643 -18.88 -17.53 4.85
N LEU A 644 -19.52 -16.35 4.87
CA LEU A 644 -20.86 -16.20 5.43
C LEU A 644 -21.91 -17.05 4.67
N ASP A 645 -21.64 -17.39 3.41
CA ASP A 645 -22.49 -18.26 2.57
C ASP A 645 -21.87 -19.68 2.43
N GLY A 646 -20.78 -19.98 3.15
CA GLY A 646 -20.06 -21.24 3.12
C GLY A 646 -19.38 -21.55 1.79
N VAL A 647 -19.01 -20.53 1.02
CA VAL A 647 -18.44 -20.72 -0.33
C VAL A 647 -17.25 -19.78 -0.57
N VAL A 648 -16.33 -20.20 -1.43
CA VAL A 648 -15.31 -19.30 -2.03
C VAL A 648 -15.58 -19.22 -3.53
N GLU A 649 -15.74 -18.02 -4.05
CA GLU A 649 -15.79 -17.80 -5.49
C GLU A 649 -14.38 -17.93 -6.07
N LEU A 650 -14.26 -18.67 -7.16
CA LEU A 650 -13.01 -18.88 -7.90
C LEU A 650 -13.26 -18.58 -9.38
N HIS A 651 -13.01 -17.33 -9.75
CA HIS A 651 -13.26 -16.77 -11.08
C HIS A 651 -11.95 -16.32 -11.74
N PRO A 652 -11.03 -17.23 -12.09
CA PRO A 652 -9.69 -16.86 -12.53
C PRO A 652 -9.69 -16.11 -13.87
N ALA A 653 -8.84 -15.10 -13.94
CA ALA A 653 -8.48 -14.35 -15.14
C ALA A 653 -6.93 -14.34 -15.24
N LEU A 654 -6.34 -15.53 -15.44
CA LEU A 654 -4.90 -15.73 -15.41
C LEU A 654 -4.25 -15.13 -16.66
N PRO A 655 -3.23 -14.25 -16.51
CA PRO A 655 -2.45 -13.76 -17.65
C PRO A 655 -1.68 -14.90 -18.34
N ALA A 656 -1.47 -14.80 -19.62
CA ALA A 656 -0.68 -15.79 -20.38
C ALA A 656 0.78 -15.92 -19.90
N ALA A 657 1.30 -14.86 -19.27
CA ALA A 657 2.64 -14.86 -18.67
C ALA A 657 2.75 -15.74 -17.40
N TRP A 658 1.64 -16.09 -16.76
CA TRP A 658 1.63 -16.93 -15.56
C TRP A 658 1.54 -18.42 -15.96
N THR A 659 2.68 -19.04 -16.15
CA THR A 659 2.76 -20.41 -16.69
C THR A 659 2.72 -21.51 -15.64
N ASP A 660 3.32 -21.25 -14.48
CA ASP A 660 3.46 -22.21 -13.38
C ASP A 660 3.15 -21.50 -12.06
N ILE A 661 1.91 -21.65 -11.61
CA ILE A 661 1.39 -20.98 -10.42
C ILE A 661 1.45 -21.91 -9.22
N ASP A 662 1.97 -21.44 -8.10
CA ASP A 662 1.85 -22.06 -6.77
C ASP A 662 1.28 -21.00 -5.81
N ALA A 663 0.11 -21.29 -5.25
CA ALA A 663 -0.63 -20.37 -4.38
C ALA A 663 -0.95 -21.00 -3.03
N LEU A 664 -0.70 -20.22 -1.98
CA LEU A 664 -1.17 -20.46 -0.61
C LEU A 664 -1.87 -19.21 -0.14
N LEU A 665 -3.18 -19.30 0.08
CA LEU A 665 -4.05 -18.18 0.40
C LEU A 665 -4.73 -18.44 1.75
N PRO A 666 -4.61 -17.55 2.73
CA PRO A 666 -5.29 -17.70 4.00
C PRO A 666 -6.81 -17.55 3.83
N LEU A 667 -7.58 -18.29 4.62
CA LEU A 667 -9.03 -18.20 4.72
C LEU A 667 -9.45 -18.12 6.18
N GLY A 668 -10.61 -17.51 6.42
CA GLY A 668 -11.14 -17.28 7.76
C GLY A 668 -11.57 -18.54 8.51
N ASP A 669 -11.65 -19.70 7.85
CA ASP A 669 -11.92 -21.00 8.49
C ASP A 669 -10.67 -21.64 9.14
N GLY A 670 -9.55 -20.91 9.15
CA GLY A 670 -8.28 -21.30 9.77
C GLY A 670 -7.42 -22.28 8.92
N GLU A 671 -7.93 -22.77 7.78
CA GLU A 671 -7.18 -23.63 6.88
C GLU A 671 -6.95 -22.93 5.53
N PRO A 672 -5.70 -22.77 5.06
CA PRO A 672 -5.43 -22.04 3.83
C PRO A 672 -5.92 -22.82 2.59
N LEU A 673 -6.33 -22.07 1.56
CA LEU A 673 -6.56 -22.63 0.22
C LEU A 673 -5.20 -22.77 -0.47
N ARG A 674 -4.86 -24.01 -0.85
CA ARG A 674 -3.62 -24.32 -1.60
C ARG A 674 -3.95 -24.92 -2.94
N PHE A 675 -3.33 -24.39 -3.98
CA PHE A 675 -3.41 -24.97 -5.31
C PHE A 675 -2.19 -24.63 -6.16
N SER A 676 -1.96 -25.43 -7.16
CA SER A 676 -1.04 -25.11 -8.25
C SER A 676 -1.77 -25.13 -9.59
N VAL A 677 -1.29 -24.32 -10.54
CA VAL A 677 -1.82 -24.29 -11.91
C VAL A 677 -0.66 -24.35 -12.89
N THR A 678 -0.75 -25.25 -13.85
CA THR A 678 0.11 -25.23 -15.03
C THR A 678 -0.71 -24.76 -16.23
N GLN A 679 -0.24 -23.70 -16.90
CA GLN A 679 -0.91 -23.14 -18.07
C GLN A 679 -0.04 -23.29 -19.31
N ARG A 680 -0.42 -24.21 -20.22
CA ARG A 680 0.34 -24.52 -21.43
C ARG A 680 -0.59 -25.03 -22.54
N GLU A 681 -0.23 -24.78 -23.79
CA GLU A 681 -0.87 -25.33 -24.98
C GLU A 681 -2.41 -25.16 -25.01
N GLY A 682 -2.89 -23.99 -24.55
CA GLY A 682 -4.33 -23.70 -24.52
C GLY A 682 -5.11 -24.45 -23.44
N ARG A 683 -4.41 -25.01 -22.43
CA ARG A 683 -5.01 -25.73 -21.31
C ARG A 683 -4.50 -25.20 -19.97
N GLN A 684 -5.35 -25.31 -18.97
CA GLN A 684 -4.99 -25.10 -17.55
C GLN A 684 -5.23 -26.40 -16.80
N ARG A 685 -4.21 -26.82 -16.04
CA ARG A 685 -4.30 -27.92 -15.09
C ARG A 685 -4.18 -27.38 -13.69
N TRP A 686 -5.28 -27.46 -12.96
CA TRP A 686 -5.41 -27.05 -11.56
C TRP A 686 -5.23 -28.27 -10.66
N THR A 687 -4.42 -28.15 -9.62
CA THR A 687 -4.24 -29.16 -8.59
C THR A 687 -4.50 -28.54 -7.24
N PHE A 688 -5.63 -28.84 -6.64
CA PHE A 688 -5.99 -28.39 -5.30
C PHE A 688 -5.49 -29.39 -4.27
N ALA A 689 -4.85 -28.88 -3.21
CA ALA A 689 -4.44 -29.70 -2.07
C ALA A 689 -5.65 -30.23 -1.29
N ALA A 690 -5.46 -31.36 -0.60
CA ALA A 690 -6.45 -31.85 0.35
C ALA A 690 -6.66 -30.86 1.51
N ARG A 691 -7.89 -30.81 2.04
CA ARG A 691 -8.28 -30.00 3.20
C ARG A 691 -8.96 -30.90 4.25
N ALA A 692 -8.70 -30.59 5.52
CA ALA A 692 -9.41 -31.23 6.62
C ALA A 692 -10.86 -30.72 6.70
N ASN A 693 -11.04 -29.41 6.56
CA ASN A 693 -12.34 -28.75 6.53
C ASN A 693 -12.86 -28.72 5.07
N PRO A 694 -14.02 -29.33 4.76
CA PRO A 694 -14.60 -29.26 3.42
C PRO A 694 -14.86 -27.80 3.00
N LEU A 695 -14.49 -27.47 1.76
CA LEU A 695 -14.68 -26.13 1.20
C LEU A 695 -15.37 -26.22 -0.14
N ARG A 696 -16.49 -25.51 -0.30
CA ARG A 696 -17.19 -25.38 -1.57
C ARG A 696 -16.62 -24.21 -2.36
N LEU A 697 -16.23 -24.45 -3.59
CA LEU A 697 -15.83 -23.44 -4.57
C LEU A 697 -16.97 -23.21 -5.56
N ALA A 698 -17.34 -21.95 -5.80
CA ALA A 698 -18.18 -21.56 -6.93
C ALA A 698 -17.27 -21.16 -8.09
N LEU A 699 -17.38 -21.90 -9.20
CA LEU A 699 -16.43 -21.81 -10.30
C LEU A 699 -16.91 -20.81 -11.37
N GLY A 700 -16.03 -19.94 -11.81
CA GLY A 700 -16.25 -18.99 -12.89
C GLY A 700 -15.01 -18.82 -13.76
N GLY A 701 -14.94 -17.76 -14.57
CA GLY A 701 -13.80 -17.52 -15.46
C GLY A 701 -13.49 -18.74 -16.35
N SER A 702 -12.23 -19.12 -16.43
CA SER A 702 -11.79 -20.29 -17.19
C SER A 702 -12.30 -21.63 -16.63
N LEU A 703 -12.71 -21.68 -15.36
CA LEU A 703 -13.20 -22.89 -14.70
C LEU A 703 -14.72 -23.10 -14.83
N ARG A 704 -15.45 -22.13 -15.38
CA ARG A 704 -16.92 -22.16 -15.46
C ARG A 704 -17.48 -23.40 -16.15
N ALA A 705 -16.76 -23.96 -17.11
CA ALA A 705 -17.19 -25.16 -17.87
C ALA A 705 -16.96 -26.49 -17.13
N HIS A 706 -16.35 -26.47 -15.94
CA HIS A 706 -16.10 -27.68 -15.17
C HIS A 706 -17.33 -28.06 -14.35
N GLY A 707 -17.87 -29.23 -14.62
CA GLY A 707 -19.03 -29.76 -13.90
C GLY A 707 -20.27 -28.88 -14.01
N ASP A 708 -20.92 -28.65 -12.87
CA ASP A 708 -22.07 -27.77 -12.69
C ASP A 708 -21.70 -26.34 -12.21
N GLY A 709 -20.44 -25.96 -12.36
CA GLY A 709 -19.92 -24.68 -11.87
C GLY A 709 -19.59 -24.66 -10.37
N ALA A 710 -19.50 -25.83 -9.75
CA ALA A 710 -19.10 -25.95 -8.35
C ALA A 710 -18.10 -27.11 -8.15
N LEU A 711 -17.27 -27.00 -7.12
CA LEU A 711 -16.30 -28.00 -6.70
C LEU A 711 -16.24 -28.03 -5.18
N THR A 712 -16.24 -29.21 -4.58
CA THR A 712 -16.01 -29.36 -3.13
C THR A 712 -14.63 -29.96 -2.89
N LEU A 713 -13.80 -29.20 -2.18
CA LEU A 713 -12.52 -29.69 -1.68
C LEU A 713 -12.72 -30.43 -0.35
N GLY A 714 -11.97 -31.50 -0.14
CA GLY A 714 -12.02 -32.32 1.08
C GLY A 714 -10.69 -33.05 1.30
N GLN A 715 -10.73 -34.17 1.98
CA GLN A 715 -9.55 -34.92 2.44
C GLN A 715 -8.68 -35.55 1.32
N ARG A 716 -9.02 -35.32 0.06
CA ARG A 716 -8.21 -35.80 -1.09
C ARG A 716 -7.90 -34.66 -2.02
N PRO A 717 -6.70 -34.63 -2.59
CA PRO A 717 -6.39 -33.66 -3.66
C PRO A 717 -7.35 -33.80 -4.84
N VAL A 718 -7.66 -32.67 -5.48
CA VAL A 718 -8.52 -32.65 -6.68
C VAL A 718 -7.74 -32.04 -7.84
N VAL A 719 -7.85 -32.66 -9.00
CA VAL A 719 -7.24 -32.19 -10.25
C VAL A 719 -8.36 -31.84 -11.23
N VAL A 720 -8.25 -30.63 -11.80
CA VAL A 720 -9.18 -30.10 -12.81
C VAL A 720 -8.40 -29.70 -14.05
N ASP A 721 -8.71 -30.29 -15.18
CA ASP A 721 -8.12 -29.94 -16.48
C ASP A 721 -9.17 -29.24 -17.35
N VAL A 722 -8.91 -27.98 -17.73
CA VAL A 722 -9.81 -27.18 -18.57
C VAL A 722 -9.09 -26.61 -19.78
N ALA A 723 -9.82 -26.48 -20.89
CA ALA A 723 -9.34 -25.68 -22.02
C ALA A 723 -9.39 -24.19 -21.66
N ILE A 724 -8.38 -23.45 -22.04
CA ILE A 724 -8.41 -22.00 -21.93
C ILE A 724 -9.35 -21.48 -23.01
N PRO A 725 -10.40 -20.71 -22.65
CA PRO A 725 -11.23 -20.05 -23.66
C PRO A 725 -10.36 -19.15 -24.55
N ALA A 726 -10.71 -19.05 -25.82
CA ALA A 726 -10.05 -18.09 -26.69
C ALA A 726 -10.15 -16.68 -26.08
N SER A 727 -9.00 -16.07 -25.84
CA SER A 727 -8.97 -14.68 -25.33
C SER A 727 -9.59 -13.75 -26.38
N PRO A 728 -10.46 -12.81 -25.96
CA PRO A 728 -10.91 -11.77 -26.87
C PRO A 728 -9.72 -10.93 -27.36
N ALA A 729 -9.90 -10.23 -28.47
CA ALA A 729 -8.85 -9.30 -28.96
C ALA A 729 -8.45 -8.33 -27.84
N PRO A 730 -7.14 -8.10 -27.61
CA PRO A 730 -6.67 -7.20 -26.56
C PRO A 730 -7.19 -5.78 -26.79
N TRP A 731 -7.68 -5.15 -25.74
CA TRP A 731 -8.04 -3.74 -25.79
C TRP A 731 -6.78 -2.86 -25.78
N THR A 732 -6.89 -1.72 -26.45
CA THR A 732 -5.81 -0.76 -26.54
C THR A 732 -5.60 -0.06 -25.20
N LEU A 733 -4.35 0.08 -24.78
CA LEU A 733 -3.94 0.99 -23.72
C LEU A 733 -3.72 2.40 -24.26
N ALA A 734 -3.74 3.39 -23.38
CA ALA A 734 -3.47 4.77 -23.72
C ALA A 734 -2.08 4.92 -24.34
N ALA A 735 -1.99 5.80 -25.33
CA ALA A 735 -0.71 6.25 -25.84
C ALA A 735 -0.04 7.21 -24.84
N GLU A 736 1.30 7.31 -24.94
CA GLU A 736 2.02 8.32 -24.17
C GLU A 736 1.45 9.72 -24.47
N PRO A 737 1.18 10.53 -23.43
CA PRO A 737 0.73 11.90 -23.63
C PRO A 737 1.80 12.67 -24.42
N ALA A 738 1.44 13.13 -25.59
CA ALA A 738 2.32 13.94 -26.43
C ALA A 738 2.01 15.43 -26.22
N PRO A 739 3.04 16.27 -26.10
CA PRO A 739 2.80 17.70 -26.07
C PRO A 739 2.10 18.14 -27.35
N PRO A 740 1.11 19.05 -27.28
CA PRO A 740 0.52 19.66 -28.45
C PRO A 740 1.59 20.41 -29.26
N PRO A 741 1.34 20.72 -30.55
CA PRO A 741 2.28 21.52 -31.35
C PRO A 741 2.67 22.82 -30.63
N GLY A 742 3.97 22.97 -30.32
CA GLY A 742 4.49 24.11 -29.56
C GLY A 742 4.86 23.79 -28.10
N GLY A 743 4.76 22.51 -27.72
CA GLY A 743 5.04 22.02 -26.37
C GLY A 743 3.82 22.05 -25.44
N TRP A 744 3.93 21.43 -24.26
CA TRP A 744 2.95 21.67 -23.21
C TRP A 744 2.98 23.15 -22.90
N PRO A 745 1.89 23.91 -23.11
CA PRO A 745 1.98 25.36 -22.94
C PRO A 745 2.31 25.66 -21.49
N VAL A 746 3.42 26.31 -21.29
CA VAL A 746 3.79 26.93 -20.01
C VAL A 746 2.63 27.81 -19.46
N ARG A 747 1.76 28.26 -20.37
CA ARG A 747 0.55 29.02 -20.08
C ARG A 747 -0.67 28.18 -19.68
N GLN A 748 -0.71 26.86 -19.90
CA GLN A 748 -1.94 26.08 -19.64
C GLN A 748 -2.33 26.10 -18.17
N GLY A 749 -1.39 26.01 -17.25
CA GLY A 749 -1.66 26.14 -15.83
C GLY A 749 -2.25 27.52 -15.50
N ARG A 750 -1.66 28.57 -16.03
CA ARG A 750 -2.10 29.94 -15.81
C ARG A 750 -3.45 30.24 -16.47
N ASP A 751 -3.64 29.86 -17.73
CA ASP A 751 -4.89 30.08 -18.47
C ASP A 751 -6.05 29.23 -17.91
N VAL A 752 -5.79 28.04 -17.38
CA VAL A 752 -6.79 27.22 -16.72
C VAL A 752 -7.12 27.80 -15.36
N LEU A 753 -6.13 28.27 -14.61
CA LEU A 753 -6.32 28.94 -13.34
C LEU A 753 -7.05 30.30 -13.53
N GLU A 754 -6.68 31.09 -14.53
CA GLU A 754 -7.34 32.34 -14.89
C GLU A 754 -8.78 32.10 -15.32
N ARG A 755 -9.05 31.12 -16.22
CA ARG A 755 -10.42 30.74 -16.59
C ARG A 755 -11.23 30.17 -15.41
N PHE A 756 -10.60 29.43 -14.51
CA PHE A 756 -11.22 28.94 -13.28
C PHE A 756 -11.58 30.09 -12.35
N ILE A 757 -10.71 31.10 -12.22
CA ILE A 757 -10.95 32.35 -11.50
C ILE A 757 -12.06 33.16 -12.17
N GLU A 758 -12.00 33.36 -13.50
CA GLU A 758 -13.00 34.08 -14.30
C GLU A 758 -14.36 33.39 -14.31
N SER A 759 -14.42 32.05 -14.21
CA SER A 759 -15.67 31.30 -14.12
C SER A 759 -16.34 31.39 -12.73
N GLY A 760 -15.88 32.26 -11.85
CA GLY A 760 -16.38 32.38 -10.47
C GLY A 760 -15.88 31.27 -9.55
N GLY A 761 -14.86 30.54 -9.98
CA GLY A 761 -14.23 29.45 -9.24
C GLY A 761 -13.70 29.86 -7.86
N LEU A 762 -13.47 31.15 -7.57
CA LEU A 762 -12.90 31.65 -6.32
C LEU A 762 -13.76 32.71 -5.59
N ASP A 763 -15.02 32.90 -5.98
CA ASP A 763 -15.81 34.09 -5.66
C ASP A 763 -16.34 34.27 -4.22
N ARG A 764 -15.89 33.51 -3.24
CA ARG A 764 -16.43 33.64 -1.86
C ARG A 764 -15.40 33.87 -0.74
N HIS A 765 -14.13 34.03 -1.04
CA HIS A 765 -13.09 34.36 -0.05
C HIS A 765 -12.10 35.41 -0.59
N PRO A 766 -11.41 36.19 0.24
CA PRO A 766 -10.44 37.20 -0.23
C PRO A 766 -9.43 36.49 -1.16
N GLN A 767 -9.47 36.88 -2.42
CA GLN A 767 -8.80 36.25 -3.55
C GLN A 767 -7.27 36.31 -3.40
N PRO A 768 -6.56 35.18 -3.35
CA PRO A 768 -5.12 35.23 -3.55
C PRO A 768 -4.82 35.66 -4.99
N THR A 769 -3.85 36.51 -5.19
CA THR A 769 -3.38 36.89 -6.53
C THR A 769 -2.89 35.67 -7.28
N ALA A 770 -2.96 35.68 -8.63
CA ALA A 770 -2.42 34.59 -9.44
C ALA A 770 -0.96 34.25 -9.09
N ALA A 771 -0.13 35.26 -8.76
CA ALA A 771 1.23 35.08 -8.30
C ALA A 771 1.32 34.33 -6.94
N GLN A 772 0.37 34.53 -6.04
CA GLN A 772 0.33 33.82 -4.75
C GLN A 772 -0.16 32.38 -4.88
N LEU A 773 -1.04 32.10 -5.86
CA LEU A 773 -1.50 30.74 -6.17
C LEU A 773 -0.43 29.91 -6.88
N LEU A 774 0.44 30.58 -7.62
CA LEU A 774 1.54 29.97 -8.36
C LEU A 774 2.83 29.84 -7.53
N ALA A 775 2.88 30.46 -6.33
CA ALA A 775 4.03 30.32 -5.45
C ALA A 775 4.19 28.85 -5.03
N PRO A 776 5.41 28.31 -5.03
CA PRO A 776 5.66 26.98 -4.51
C PRO A 776 5.15 26.92 -3.07
N SER A 777 4.35 25.90 -2.74
CA SER A 777 3.95 25.69 -1.35
C SER A 777 5.23 25.46 -0.54
N SER A 778 5.44 26.25 0.48
CA SER A 778 6.42 25.92 1.52
C SER A 778 6.02 24.54 2.05
N ALA A 779 6.89 23.55 1.80
CA ALA A 779 6.65 22.14 1.99
C ALA A 779 5.79 21.81 3.22
N GLY A 780 4.67 21.14 2.99
CA GLY A 780 4.12 20.16 3.95
C GLY A 780 3.47 20.68 5.24
N LYS A 781 3.28 21.98 5.43
CA LYS A 781 2.66 22.49 6.68
C LYS A 781 1.20 22.96 6.56
N ASP A 782 0.67 23.13 5.36
CA ASP A 782 -0.68 23.69 5.14
C ASP A 782 -1.55 22.75 4.29
N MET A 783 -1.57 21.45 4.60
CA MET A 783 -2.74 20.63 4.26
C MET A 783 -3.47 20.29 5.56
N PRO A 784 -4.73 20.77 5.69
CA PRO A 784 -5.58 20.41 6.81
C PRO A 784 -5.99 18.94 6.75
#